data_1def85aed1252d1140403db50a266101
#
_entry.id   1def85aed1252d1140403db50a266101
#
_cell.length_a   1.000
_cell.length_b   1.000
_cell.length_c   1.000
_cell.angle_alpha   90.00
_cell.angle_beta   90.00
_cell.angle_gamma   90.00
#
_symmetry.space_group_name_H-M   'P 1'
#
loop_
_entity.id
_entity.type
_entity.pdbx_description
1 polymer ?
#
loop_
_entity_poly.entity_id
_entity_poly.type
_entity_poly.pdbx_seq_one_letter_code
_entity_poly.pdbx_strand_id
1 'polypeptide(L)'
;MRTAPAIFGRTPGARPAVVGGLINGVAIGTPLLVGAASGEPAAGALTCIGAYIAAFTNEGGQRWSRTTGLVMASIVNTAAFAVGAVAPRLFPLDVAVFAALVFIASMGAVFGATVARCGTMPPTAFLSGVYLTEHESVAASVLLFAVGGLWYAVATMALTPAPRLRSLMATIGAAYSKVAVSVADETKGLTTNRSQVETALRAADNAVLVLAGPGGDDAVARVARTLVDGAAGLVDSIATLRSAGQPDPAIAQEYRALGESLQARLDTIAAELTGGKCRVPRPSDLALDDFIHACNRMRQAAIDGDAGYSRATVVGQLRRRMLAISAAVDSASAQVEGLSGRPNLRLPGPSESQGAKFTMHGLRSTMRLTSTTYRHALRATVITAGLLALVTIAHLPHGEWAALAALRVLRPQYGATSQRAWQRVIGNVVGGTCAAVAIAWIQAPTALAALLFVIITVGFALRPVNYAFWVLFGTPLILLIGDFTDPGNWHAAVGRIAMTMVGTTAAVIGYFLLLPDWDINRLRGQLARAAATTADYLDAVLVLVADPTPENRTAVDAARGTATASLRGAEETLAQARNEPGRARIVSAATVLNELSTITSRLAALTSQPTDRSSPIPHLDQYRQHAVAAIRNSPGPSDAVPDAVAVETAVDGMGQYLHDLHVQRETELRAQPEADTPLRAAVRENQPVIEELGHIAETIALLANAVTADGSRGIR
;
A
#
# COMPACT_ATOMS: atom_id res chain seq x y z
N MET A 1 28.73 -6.37 12.27
CA MET A 1 28.87 -5.87 10.91
C MET A 1 27.53 -5.32 10.44
N ARG A 2 27.41 -4.01 10.22
CA ARG A 2 26.21 -3.40 9.64
C ARG A 2 26.13 -3.83 8.20
N THR A 3 25.15 -4.65 7.82
CA THR A 3 24.84 -4.88 6.41
C THR A 3 24.43 -3.53 5.84
N ALA A 4 25.25 -2.95 4.96
CA ALA A 4 24.87 -1.77 4.19
C ALA A 4 23.52 -2.04 3.54
N PRO A 5 22.55 -1.12 3.61
CA PRO A 5 21.28 -1.30 2.92
C PRO A 5 21.61 -1.56 1.45
N ALA A 6 21.00 -2.59 0.87
CA ALA A 6 21.23 -2.94 -0.53
C ALA A 6 20.77 -1.77 -1.40
N ILE A 7 21.68 -0.88 -1.77
CA ILE A 7 21.42 0.40 -2.45
C ILE A 7 20.67 0.15 -3.76
N PHE A 8 21.01 -0.95 -4.44
CA PHE A 8 20.35 -1.43 -5.66
C PHE A 8 19.41 -2.62 -5.40
N GLY A 9 19.03 -2.87 -4.13
CA GLY A 9 18.08 -3.93 -3.78
C GLY A 9 16.74 -3.71 -4.47
N ARG A 10 16.12 -4.79 -4.98
CA ARG A 10 14.78 -4.74 -5.57
C ARG A 10 13.75 -4.47 -4.47
N THR A 11 12.84 -3.52 -4.70
CA THR A 11 11.63 -3.41 -3.90
C THR A 11 10.83 -4.72 -4.04
N PRO A 12 10.44 -5.38 -2.94
CA PRO A 12 9.69 -6.63 -3.02
C PRO A 12 8.46 -6.50 -3.93
N GLY A 13 8.33 -7.40 -4.91
CA GLY A 13 7.21 -7.38 -5.86
C GLY A 13 7.34 -6.41 -7.03
N ALA A 14 8.30 -5.48 -7.03
CA ALA A 14 8.48 -4.54 -8.13
C ALA A 14 9.08 -5.21 -9.38
N ARG A 15 8.45 -4.96 -10.54
CA ARG A 15 8.90 -5.43 -11.86
C ARG A 15 9.25 -4.24 -12.77
N PRO A 16 10.21 -4.41 -13.70
CA PRO A 16 10.47 -3.40 -14.70
C PRO A 16 9.23 -3.10 -15.55
N ALA A 17 8.91 -1.82 -15.72
CA ALA A 17 7.79 -1.37 -16.54
C ALA A 17 8.25 -1.13 -17.99
N VAL A 18 8.59 -2.20 -18.72
CA VAL A 18 9.20 -2.10 -20.07
C VAL A 18 8.34 -1.30 -21.04
N VAL A 19 7.04 -1.58 -21.11
CA VAL A 19 6.11 -0.84 -21.97
C VAL A 19 6.03 0.63 -21.57
N GLY A 20 5.96 0.91 -20.26
CA GLY A 20 5.99 2.27 -19.73
C GLY A 20 7.31 2.99 -20.05
N GLY A 21 8.43 2.28 -19.98
CA GLY A 21 9.74 2.79 -20.39
C GLY A 21 9.76 3.18 -21.87
N LEU A 22 9.28 2.31 -22.76
CA LEU A 22 9.23 2.57 -24.20
C LEU A 22 8.33 3.76 -24.53
N ILE A 23 7.14 3.84 -23.92
CA ILE A 23 6.23 4.99 -24.10
C ILE A 23 6.91 6.31 -23.69
N ASN A 24 7.61 6.30 -22.54
CA ASN A 24 8.35 7.49 -22.09
C ASN A 24 9.55 7.78 -22.99
N GLY A 25 10.25 6.75 -23.48
CA GLY A 25 11.33 6.89 -24.47
C GLY A 25 10.85 7.63 -25.71
N VAL A 26 9.72 7.20 -26.28
CA VAL A 26 9.12 7.88 -27.44
C VAL A 26 8.63 9.29 -27.08
N ALA A 27 7.86 9.45 -26.01
CA ALA A 27 7.26 10.74 -25.65
C ALA A 27 8.28 11.82 -25.29
N ILE A 28 9.41 11.45 -24.66
CA ILE A 28 10.45 12.40 -24.23
C ILE A 28 11.56 12.51 -25.28
N GLY A 29 11.94 11.39 -25.91
CA GLY A 29 13.07 11.34 -26.85
C GLY A 29 12.74 11.88 -28.26
N THR A 30 11.47 11.78 -28.71
CA THR A 30 11.09 12.26 -30.07
C THR A 30 11.42 13.74 -30.32
N PRO A 31 11.08 14.69 -29.42
CA PRO A 31 11.45 16.11 -29.65
C PRO A 31 12.94 16.30 -29.86
N LEU A 32 13.77 15.55 -29.12
CA LEU A 32 15.23 15.64 -29.24
C LEU A 32 15.74 15.08 -30.58
N LEU A 33 15.22 13.92 -31.00
CA LEU A 33 15.54 13.32 -32.29
C LEU A 33 15.13 14.21 -33.45
N VAL A 34 13.97 14.84 -33.38
CA VAL A 34 13.47 15.76 -34.38
C VAL A 34 14.37 17.02 -34.44
N GLY A 35 14.69 17.63 -33.29
CA GLY A 35 15.58 18.78 -33.23
C GLY A 35 16.98 18.50 -33.78
N ALA A 36 17.56 17.36 -33.42
CA ALA A 36 18.85 16.92 -33.94
C ALA A 36 18.84 16.68 -35.46
N ALA A 37 17.74 16.10 -35.99
CA ALA A 37 17.60 15.82 -37.42
C ALA A 37 17.28 17.09 -38.26
N SER A 38 16.59 18.07 -37.68
CA SER A 38 16.24 19.33 -38.34
C SER A 38 17.35 20.42 -38.28
N GLY A 39 18.43 20.15 -37.55
CA GLY A 39 19.52 21.13 -37.37
C GLY A 39 19.25 22.14 -36.24
N GLU A 40 18.21 21.90 -35.42
CA GLU A 40 17.81 22.77 -34.30
C GLU A 40 17.92 22.01 -32.94
N PRO A 41 19.12 21.55 -32.56
CA PRO A 41 19.29 20.68 -31.41
C PRO A 41 18.93 21.36 -30.09
N ALA A 42 19.16 22.67 -29.94
CA ALA A 42 18.81 23.43 -28.74
C ALA A 42 17.27 23.50 -28.53
N ALA A 43 16.50 23.75 -29.59
CA ALA A 43 15.07 23.79 -29.58
C ALA A 43 14.49 22.38 -29.21
N GLY A 44 15.08 21.33 -29.78
CA GLY A 44 14.76 19.93 -29.42
C GLY A 44 15.04 19.61 -27.96
N ALA A 45 16.15 20.06 -27.41
CA ALA A 45 16.53 19.91 -26.02
C ALA A 45 15.53 20.58 -25.07
N LEU A 46 15.15 21.82 -25.35
CA LEU A 46 14.21 22.58 -24.52
C LEU A 46 12.79 21.95 -24.52
N THR A 47 12.34 21.52 -25.70
CA THR A 47 11.07 20.78 -25.84
C THR A 47 11.13 19.43 -25.09
N CYS A 48 12.26 18.72 -25.16
CA CYS A 48 12.49 17.48 -24.41
C CYS A 48 12.41 17.72 -22.89
N ILE A 49 12.95 18.83 -22.36
CA ILE A 49 12.88 19.18 -20.93
C ILE A 49 11.42 19.42 -20.50
N GLY A 50 10.62 20.10 -21.33
CA GLY A 50 9.18 20.26 -21.07
C GLY A 50 8.46 18.91 -20.98
N ALA A 51 8.71 18.00 -21.92
CA ALA A 51 8.19 16.64 -21.90
C ALA A 51 8.67 15.82 -20.70
N TYR A 52 9.94 15.94 -20.33
CA TYR A 52 10.55 15.29 -19.19
C TYR A 52 9.90 15.74 -17.86
N ILE A 53 9.70 17.03 -17.66
CA ILE A 53 9.05 17.57 -16.45
C ILE A 53 7.59 17.07 -16.38
N ALA A 54 6.86 17.05 -17.50
CA ALA A 54 5.51 16.51 -17.57
C ALA A 54 5.48 15.02 -17.21
N ALA A 55 6.50 14.23 -17.55
CA ALA A 55 6.58 12.80 -17.25
C ALA A 55 6.59 12.50 -15.74
N PHE A 56 7.09 13.40 -14.92
CA PHE A 56 7.08 13.25 -13.46
C PHE A 56 5.75 13.57 -12.79
N THR A 57 4.87 14.25 -13.49
CA THR A 57 3.51 14.53 -13.02
C THR A 57 2.51 13.44 -13.43
N ASN A 58 2.98 12.41 -14.13
CA ASN A 58 2.18 11.31 -14.62
C ASN A 58 2.06 10.21 -13.56
N GLU A 59 1.00 10.26 -12.76
CA GLU A 59 0.72 9.28 -11.70
C GLU A 59 -0.11 8.06 -12.15
N GLY A 60 -0.46 7.99 -13.43
CA GLY A 60 -1.39 6.96 -13.94
C GLY A 60 -2.86 7.34 -13.71
N GLY A 61 -3.74 6.34 -13.70
CA GLY A 61 -5.19 6.54 -13.52
C GLY A 61 -5.99 6.39 -14.81
N GLN A 62 -7.28 6.70 -14.74
CA GLN A 62 -8.17 6.65 -15.91
C GLN A 62 -7.70 7.61 -17.03
N ARG A 63 -7.87 7.19 -18.28
CA ARG A 63 -7.30 7.89 -19.45
C ARG A 63 -7.63 9.38 -19.47
N TRP A 64 -8.88 9.77 -19.30
CA TRP A 64 -9.31 11.17 -19.33
C TRP A 64 -8.84 11.98 -18.12
N SER A 65 -9.02 11.46 -16.92
CA SER A 65 -8.54 12.10 -15.67
C SER A 65 -7.01 12.27 -15.68
N ARG A 66 -6.29 11.27 -16.19
CA ARG A 66 -4.85 11.32 -16.38
C ARG A 66 -4.43 12.40 -17.39
N THR A 67 -5.09 12.46 -18.56
CA THR A 67 -4.78 13.44 -19.61
C THR A 67 -5.09 14.85 -19.13
N THR A 68 -6.25 15.09 -18.55
CA THR A 68 -6.60 16.40 -17.99
C THR A 68 -5.60 16.81 -16.90
N GLY A 69 -5.23 15.89 -16.02
CA GLY A 69 -4.22 16.16 -14.99
C GLY A 69 -2.83 16.48 -15.56
N LEU A 70 -2.41 15.81 -16.65
CA LEU A 70 -1.15 16.10 -17.34
C LEU A 70 -1.17 17.45 -18.02
N VAL A 71 -2.26 17.83 -18.67
CA VAL A 71 -2.40 19.15 -19.31
C VAL A 71 -2.36 20.25 -18.25
N MET A 72 -3.12 20.12 -17.17
CA MET A 72 -3.10 21.09 -16.06
C MET A 72 -1.72 21.22 -15.42
N ALA A 73 -1.05 20.09 -15.17
CA ALA A 73 0.31 20.09 -14.64
C ALA A 73 1.31 20.72 -15.63
N SER A 74 1.16 20.50 -16.94
CA SER A 74 1.98 21.14 -17.97
C SER A 74 1.79 22.65 -17.96
N ILE A 75 0.55 23.13 -17.81
CA ILE A 75 0.26 24.59 -17.69
C ILE A 75 0.95 25.16 -16.44
N VAL A 76 0.83 24.53 -15.29
CA VAL A 76 1.45 24.98 -14.03
C VAL A 76 2.99 25.00 -14.16
N ASN A 77 3.59 23.96 -14.73
CA ASN A 77 5.03 23.90 -14.93
C ASN A 77 5.52 24.92 -15.96
N THR A 78 4.77 25.16 -17.03
CA THR A 78 5.09 26.20 -18.03
C THR A 78 4.99 27.58 -17.39
N ALA A 79 4.00 27.87 -16.57
CA ALA A 79 3.91 29.14 -15.83
C ALA A 79 5.11 29.31 -14.88
N ALA A 80 5.52 28.27 -14.15
CA ALA A 80 6.69 28.32 -13.30
C ALA A 80 7.99 28.56 -14.13
N PHE A 81 8.13 27.88 -15.28
CA PHE A 81 9.24 28.10 -16.21
C PHE A 81 9.25 29.54 -16.74
N ALA A 82 8.10 30.07 -17.16
CA ALA A 82 7.99 31.44 -17.69
C ALA A 82 8.36 32.48 -16.61
N VAL A 83 7.92 32.28 -15.37
CA VAL A 83 8.33 33.15 -14.26
C VAL A 83 9.83 33.10 -14.06
N GLY A 84 10.46 31.93 -14.13
CA GLY A 84 11.92 31.77 -14.06
C GLY A 84 12.65 32.44 -15.24
N ALA A 85 12.09 32.34 -16.43
CA ALA A 85 12.66 32.92 -17.64
C ALA A 85 12.59 34.46 -17.68
N VAL A 86 11.51 35.04 -17.09
CA VAL A 86 11.29 36.49 -17.03
C VAL A 86 11.90 37.11 -15.78
N ALA A 87 11.94 36.39 -14.67
CA ALA A 87 12.55 36.88 -13.44
C ALA A 87 14.05 36.99 -13.65
N PRO A 88 14.53 38.18 -14.06
CA PRO A 88 15.97 38.37 -14.24
C PRO A 88 16.59 38.04 -12.88
N ARG A 89 17.77 37.49 -12.87
CA ARG A 89 18.63 37.14 -11.74
C ARG A 89 18.77 38.29 -10.71
N LEU A 90 17.62 38.82 -10.31
CA LEU A 90 17.47 39.87 -9.30
C LEU A 90 17.45 39.20 -7.92
N PHE A 91 18.65 38.91 -7.43
CA PHE A 91 18.79 38.61 -6.02
C PHE A 91 18.26 39.78 -5.18
N PRO A 92 17.35 39.55 -4.19
CA PRO A 92 16.90 38.24 -3.62
C PRO A 92 15.54 37.75 -4.16
N LEU A 93 14.98 38.32 -5.21
CA LEU A 93 13.63 38.01 -5.69
C LEU A 93 13.51 36.58 -6.26
N ASP A 94 14.49 36.12 -7.00
CA ASP A 94 14.58 34.76 -7.54
C ASP A 94 14.57 33.70 -6.45
N VAL A 95 15.34 33.93 -5.37
CA VAL A 95 15.36 33.05 -4.19
C VAL A 95 13.99 33.05 -3.47
N ALA A 96 13.34 34.20 -3.34
CA ALA A 96 12.04 34.30 -2.70
C ALA A 96 10.94 33.58 -3.49
N VAL A 97 10.92 33.73 -4.83
CA VAL A 97 9.96 33.00 -5.68
C VAL A 97 10.23 31.50 -5.63
N PHE A 98 11.49 31.08 -5.71
CA PHE A 98 11.85 29.67 -5.57
C PHE A 98 11.41 29.11 -4.22
N ALA A 99 11.63 29.84 -3.12
CA ALA A 99 11.20 29.46 -1.78
C ALA A 99 9.67 29.27 -1.70
N ALA A 100 8.90 30.19 -2.27
CA ALA A 100 7.44 30.09 -2.32
C ALA A 100 6.98 28.86 -3.12
N LEU A 101 7.60 28.61 -4.28
CA LEU A 101 7.29 27.42 -5.08
C LEU A 101 7.61 26.11 -4.35
N VAL A 102 8.75 26.03 -3.65
CA VAL A 102 9.12 24.85 -2.85
C VAL A 102 8.13 24.65 -1.69
N PHE A 103 7.74 25.71 -1.01
CA PHE A 103 6.77 25.65 0.08
C PHE A 103 5.40 25.14 -0.40
N ILE A 104 4.86 25.75 -1.47
CA ILE A 104 3.58 25.35 -2.06
C ILE A 104 3.65 23.90 -2.56
N ALA A 105 4.72 23.51 -3.25
CA ALA A 105 4.92 22.15 -3.74
C ALA A 105 4.96 21.12 -2.60
N SER A 106 5.64 21.47 -1.48
CA SER A 106 5.75 20.62 -0.30
C SER A 106 4.44 20.50 0.50
N MET A 107 3.57 21.52 0.42
CA MET A 107 2.23 21.55 0.97
C MET A 107 1.16 21.05 -0.02
N GLY A 108 1.56 20.51 -1.16
CA GLY A 108 0.71 20.22 -2.32
C GLY A 108 -0.62 19.52 -2.02
N ALA A 109 -0.63 18.56 -1.10
CA ALA A 109 -1.85 17.84 -0.71
C ALA A 109 -2.94 18.74 -0.11
N VAL A 110 -2.55 19.85 0.53
CA VAL A 110 -3.47 20.82 1.13
C VAL A 110 -4.07 21.75 0.09
N PHE A 111 -3.31 22.05 -0.97
CA PHE A 111 -3.74 22.92 -2.07
C PHE A 111 -4.55 22.18 -3.16
N GLY A 112 -4.74 20.88 -3.01
CA GLY A 112 -5.56 20.08 -3.89
C GLY A 112 -4.77 19.08 -4.76
N ALA A 113 -5.52 18.19 -5.39
CA ALA A 113 -4.94 17.06 -6.13
C ALA A 113 -4.01 17.47 -7.28
N THR A 114 -4.29 18.56 -7.97
CA THR A 114 -3.45 19.06 -9.08
C THR A 114 -2.08 19.52 -8.58
N VAL A 115 -2.03 20.28 -7.47
CA VAL A 115 -0.78 20.77 -6.89
C VAL A 115 0.02 19.60 -6.30
N ALA A 116 -0.66 18.65 -5.60
CA ALA A 116 -0.03 17.45 -5.12
C ALA A 116 0.62 16.62 -6.23
N ARG A 117 -0.06 16.50 -7.38
CA ARG A 117 0.44 15.78 -8.57
C ARG A 117 1.66 16.45 -9.18
N CYS A 118 1.72 17.78 -9.21
CA CYS A 118 2.90 18.50 -9.71
C CYS A 118 4.14 18.22 -8.84
N GLY A 119 3.97 17.96 -7.55
CA GLY A 119 5.07 17.65 -6.62
C GLY A 119 6.19 18.70 -6.67
N THR A 120 7.43 18.26 -6.84
CA THR A 120 8.62 19.14 -6.91
C THR A 120 8.93 19.66 -8.33
N MET A 121 8.03 19.48 -9.29
CA MET A 121 8.29 19.88 -10.69
C MET A 121 8.21 21.38 -10.92
N PRO A 122 7.27 22.16 -10.34
CA PRO A 122 7.24 23.60 -10.54
C PRO A 122 8.53 24.33 -10.09
N PRO A 123 9.12 24.05 -8.90
CA PRO A 123 10.45 24.61 -8.56
C PRO A 123 11.55 24.18 -9.54
N THR A 124 11.48 22.94 -10.07
CA THR A 124 12.45 22.47 -11.07
C THR A 124 12.29 23.22 -12.40
N ALA A 125 11.03 23.42 -12.85
CA ALA A 125 10.73 24.18 -14.05
C ALA A 125 11.17 25.65 -13.92
N PHE A 126 10.94 26.27 -12.77
CA PHE A 126 11.39 27.63 -12.47
C PHE A 126 12.91 27.76 -12.65
N LEU A 127 13.70 26.89 -12.00
CA LEU A 127 15.16 26.92 -12.15
C LEU A 127 15.60 26.65 -13.61
N SER A 128 14.90 25.74 -14.32
CA SER A 128 15.15 25.52 -15.74
C SER A 128 14.92 26.81 -16.56
N GLY A 129 13.86 27.58 -16.22
CA GLY A 129 13.62 28.88 -16.84
C GLY A 129 14.73 29.90 -16.58
N VAL A 130 15.23 29.94 -15.32
CA VAL A 130 16.33 30.89 -14.95
C VAL A 130 17.63 30.61 -15.72
N TYR A 131 17.97 29.31 -15.89
CA TYR A 131 19.30 28.92 -16.36
C TYR A 131 19.37 28.51 -17.85
N LEU A 132 18.24 28.18 -18.50
CA LEU A 132 18.22 27.69 -19.87
C LEU A 132 17.80 28.75 -20.92
N THR A 133 17.42 29.95 -20.48
CA THR A 133 16.93 31.02 -21.40
C THR A 133 17.98 32.04 -21.77
N GLU A 134 19.25 31.82 -21.47
CA GLU A 134 20.32 32.82 -21.68
C GLU A 134 20.59 33.18 -23.15
N HIS A 135 20.27 32.30 -24.08
CA HIS A 135 20.69 32.40 -25.48
C HIS A 135 19.53 32.54 -26.49
N GLU A 136 18.27 32.49 -26.04
CA GLU A 136 17.11 32.58 -26.94
C GLU A 136 16.10 33.65 -26.46
N SER A 137 15.14 34.00 -27.33
CA SER A 137 14.03 34.83 -26.90
C SER A 137 13.20 34.10 -25.82
N VAL A 138 12.90 34.76 -24.71
CA VAL A 138 12.10 34.21 -23.60
C VAL A 138 10.79 33.62 -24.09
N ALA A 139 10.12 34.28 -25.05
CA ALA A 139 8.87 33.82 -25.61
C ALA A 139 9.02 32.47 -26.36
N ALA A 140 10.08 32.31 -27.15
CA ALA A 140 10.37 31.08 -27.88
C ALA A 140 10.67 29.94 -26.89
N SER A 141 11.48 30.19 -25.86
CA SER A 141 11.82 29.21 -24.84
C SER A 141 10.58 28.72 -24.07
N VAL A 142 9.71 29.65 -23.67
CA VAL A 142 8.43 29.30 -22.99
C VAL A 142 7.52 28.50 -23.91
N LEU A 143 7.43 28.85 -25.19
CA LEU A 143 6.62 28.13 -26.16
C LEU A 143 7.14 26.71 -26.40
N LEU A 144 8.44 26.53 -26.61
CA LEU A 144 9.07 25.22 -26.79
C LEU A 144 8.88 24.33 -25.58
N PHE A 145 9.05 24.85 -24.37
CA PHE A 145 8.80 24.14 -23.14
C PHE A 145 7.33 23.71 -23.02
N ALA A 146 6.38 24.59 -23.33
CA ALA A 146 4.95 24.31 -23.32
C ALA A 146 4.58 23.22 -24.33
N VAL A 147 5.12 23.33 -25.57
CA VAL A 147 4.93 22.32 -26.62
C VAL A 147 5.42 20.94 -26.14
N GLY A 148 6.56 20.87 -25.45
CA GLY A 148 7.09 19.65 -24.90
C GLY A 148 6.14 18.99 -23.88
N GLY A 149 5.61 19.77 -22.95
CA GLY A 149 4.64 19.27 -21.95
C GLY A 149 3.34 18.78 -22.57
N LEU A 150 2.80 19.54 -23.55
CA LEU A 150 1.58 19.14 -24.27
C LEU A 150 1.81 17.93 -25.19
N TRP A 151 2.96 17.90 -25.88
CA TRP A 151 3.37 16.73 -26.67
C TRP A 151 3.41 15.46 -25.83
N TYR A 152 4.00 15.54 -24.62
CA TYR A 152 4.03 14.40 -23.70
C TYR A 152 2.61 13.90 -23.35
N ALA A 153 1.69 14.83 -23.07
CA ALA A 153 0.30 14.48 -22.78
C ALA A 153 -0.36 13.77 -23.98
N VAL A 154 -0.19 14.30 -25.20
CA VAL A 154 -0.73 13.72 -26.45
C VAL A 154 -0.10 12.35 -26.74
N ALA A 155 1.24 12.26 -26.71
CA ALA A 155 1.97 11.03 -26.99
C ALA A 155 1.60 9.92 -26.02
N THR A 156 1.51 10.21 -24.71
CA THR A 156 1.09 9.22 -23.71
C THR A 156 -0.37 8.84 -23.84
N MET A 157 -1.25 9.76 -24.25
CA MET A 157 -2.66 9.45 -24.54
C MET A 157 -2.77 8.50 -25.73
N ALA A 158 -1.99 8.71 -26.78
CA ALA A 158 -2.01 7.89 -27.99
C ALA A 158 -1.38 6.50 -27.75
N LEU A 159 -0.24 6.45 -27.05
CA LEU A 159 0.56 5.23 -26.92
C LEU A 159 0.19 4.38 -25.71
N THR A 160 -0.44 4.94 -24.66
CA THR A 160 -0.83 4.14 -23.51
C THR A 160 -2.09 3.33 -23.86
N PRO A 161 -2.02 2.00 -23.83
CA PRO A 161 -3.21 1.18 -24.02
C PRO A 161 -4.22 1.53 -22.93
N ALA A 162 -5.51 1.58 -23.31
CA ALA A 162 -6.58 1.74 -22.33
C ALA A 162 -6.41 0.67 -21.23
N PRO A 163 -6.61 1.02 -19.95
CA PRO A 163 -6.53 0.05 -18.88
C PRO A 163 -7.50 -1.09 -19.22
N ARG A 164 -6.94 -2.25 -19.51
CA ARG A 164 -7.74 -3.40 -19.91
C ARG A 164 -8.36 -3.97 -18.64
N LEU A 165 -9.67 -4.11 -18.62
CA LEU A 165 -10.40 -4.88 -17.62
C LEU A 165 -9.70 -6.23 -17.36
N ARG A 166 -9.13 -6.81 -18.43
CA ARG A 166 -8.34 -8.03 -18.40
C ARG A 166 -7.12 -7.95 -17.44
N SER A 167 -6.43 -6.81 -17.29
CA SER A 167 -5.30 -6.71 -16.36
C SER A 167 -5.74 -6.61 -14.91
N LEU A 168 -6.86 -5.94 -14.64
CA LEU A 168 -7.47 -5.91 -13.32
C LEU A 168 -7.93 -7.32 -12.92
N MET A 169 -8.69 -7.97 -13.79
CA MET A 169 -9.19 -9.32 -13.54
C MET A 169 -8.05 -10.31 -13.36
N ALA A 170 -6.95 -10.18 -14.11
CA ALA A 170 -5.75 -11.00 -13.92
C ALA A 170 -5.10 -10.79 -12.54
N THR A 171 -5.11 -9.56 -12.01
CA THR A 171 -4.57 -9.28 -10.68
C THR A 171 -5.46 -9.88 -9.58
N ILE A 172 -6.79 -9.80 -9.75
CA ILE A 172 -7.74 -10.44 -8.84
C ILE A 172 -7.61 -11.98 -8.94
N GLY A 173 -7.50 -12.54 -10.15
CA GLY A 173 -7.26 -13.95 -10.37
C GLY A 173 -6.00 -14.47 -9.69
N ALA A 174 -4.92 -13.69 -9.71
CA ALA A 174 -3.70 -14.03 -8.98
C ALA A 174 -3.91 -14.07 -7.45
N ALA A 175 -4.79 -13.24 -6.89
CA ALA A 175 -5.16 -13.32 -5.48
C ALA A 175 -5.94 -14.61 -5.18
N TYR A 176 -6.93 -14.96 -6.00
CA TYR A 176 -7.67 -16.23 -5.85
C TYR A 176 -6.76 -17.47 -5.97
N SER A 177 -5.78 -17.48 -6.88
CA SER A 177 -4.80 -18.57 -6.97
C SER A 177 -3.96 -18.71 -5.69
N LYS A 178 -3.62 -17.60 -5.01
CA LYS A 178 -2.92 -17.66 -3.72
C LYS A 178 -3.82 -18.14 -2.60
N VAL A 179 -5.11 -17.78 -2.61
CA VAL A 179 -6.12 -18.31 -1.68
C VAL A 179 -6.31 -19.82 -1.90
N ALA A 180 -6.32 -20.30 -3.15
CA ALA A 180 -6.40 -21.72 -3.49
C ALA A 180 -5.28 -22.54 -2.85
N VAL A 181 -4.04 -22.06 -2.98
CA VAL A 181 -2.88 -22.70 -2.31
C VAL A 181 -3.05 -22.69 -0.78
N SER A 182 -3.58 -21.60 -0.22
CA SER A 182 -3.79 -21.48 1.23
C SER A 182 -4.78 -22.51 1.77
N VAL A 183 -5.87 -22.79 1.06
CA VAL A 183 -6.83 -23.83 1.42
C VAL A 183 -6.17 -25.22 1.43
N ALA A 184 -5.41 -25.51 0.37
CA ALA A 184 -4.75 -26.82 0.26
C ALA A 184 -3.66 -27.02 1.33
N ASP A 185 -2.87 -25.99 1.60
CA ASP A 185 -1.85 -26.07 2.65
C ASP A 185 -2.48 -26.30 4.01
N GLU A 186 -3.55 -25.56 4.34
CA GLU A 186 -4.24 -25.68 5.64
C GLU A 186 -4.86 -27.06 5.83
N THR A 187 -5.53 -27.60 4.80
CA THR A 187 -6.14 -28.94 4.89
C THR A 187 -5.12 -30.07 4.91
N LYS A 188 -3.87 -29.82 4.51
CA LYS A 188 -2.74 -30.76 4.62
C LYS A 188 -1.92 -30.57 5.90
N GLY A 189 -2.28 -29.60 6.77
CA GLY A 189 -1.53 -29.25 7.98
C GLY A 189 -0.19 -28.57 7.70
N LEU A 190 -0.02 -27.96 6.52
CA LEU A 190 1.18 -27.24 6.14
C LEU A 190 1.07 -25.76 6.55
N THR A 191 2.23 -25.13 6.79
CA THR A 191 2.26 -23.69 7.11
C THR A 191 2.07 -22.85 5.86
N THR A 192 0.94 -22.17 5.76
CA THR A 192 0.66 -21.25 4.66
C THR A 192 1.53 -20.00 4.76
N ASN A 193 2.09 -19.56 3.63
CA ASN A 193 2.81 -18.29 3.56
C ASN A 193 1.81 -17.11 3.47
N ARG A 194 1.25 -16.72 4.63
CA ARG A 194 0.26 -15.66 4.77
C ARG A 194 0.68 -14.35 4.11
N SER A 195 1.98 -13.99 4.17
CA SER A 195 2.49 -12.74 3.58
C SER A 195 2.34 -12.69 2.05
N GLN A 196 2.40 -13.84 1.36
CA GLN A 196 2.18 -13.89 -0.08
C GLN A 196 0.71 -13.68 -0.45
N VAL A 197 -0.22 -14.24 0.33
CA VAL A 197 -1.66 -14.06 0.12
C VAL A 197 -2.04 -12.60 0.36
N GLU A 198 -1.60 -12.01 1.47
CA GLU A 198 -1.83 -10.60 1.77
C GLU A 198 -1.24 -9.66 0.72
N THR A 199 -0.05 -9.97 0.21
CA THR A 199 0.58 -9.18 -0.87
C THR A 199 -0.26 -9.23 -2.15
N ALA A 200 -0.81 -10.39 -2.50
CA ALA A 200 -1.66 -10.55 -3.68
C ALA A 200 -3.00 -9.83 -3.50
N LEU A 201 -3.63 -9.92 -2.31
CA LEU A 201 -4.85 -9.18 -1.99
C LEU A 201 -4.64 -7.66 -2.02
N ARG A 202 -3.54 -7.17 -1.45
CA ARG A 202 -3.18 -5.74 -1.53
C ARG A 202 -2.97 -5.28 -2.97
N ALA A 203 -2.36 -6.09 -3.82
CA ALA A 203 -2.20 -5.78 -5.23
C ALA A 203 -3.54 -5.69 -5.97
N ALA A 204 -4.49 -6.59 -5.65
CA ALA A 204 -5.84 -6.59 -6.20
C ALA A 204 -6.64 -5.36 -5.73
N ASP A 205 -6.62 -5.05 -4.43
CA ASP A 205 -7.28 -3.88 -3.85
C ASP A 205 -6.76 -2.57 -4.46
N ASN A 206 -5.44 -2.41 -4.57
CA ASN A 206 -4.82 -1.26 -5.22
C ASN A 206 -5.22 -1.16 -6.71
N ALA A 207 -5.34 -2.28 -7.43
CA ALA A 207 -5.76 -2.28 -8.81
C ALA A 207 -7.22 -1.83 -8.97
N VAL A 208 -8.09 -2.22 -8.03
CA VAL A 208 -9.49 -1.75 -7.96
C VAL A 208 -9.56 -0.25 -7.66
N LEU A 209 -8.78 0.23 -6.69
CA LEU A 209 -8.71 1.66 -6.34
C LEU A 209 -8.23 2.52 -7.50
N VAL A 210 -7.23 2.08 -8.25
CA VAL A 210 -6.73 2.78 -9.44
C VAL A 210 -7.79 2.85 -10.54
N LEU A 211 -8.64 1.82 -10.67
CA LEU A 211 -9.71 1.80 -11.66
C LEU A 211 -10.91 2.66 -11.24
N ALA A 212 -11.34 2.54 -10.00
CA ALA A 212 -12.53 3.19 -9.48
C ALA A 212 -12.36 4.72 -9.37
N GLY A 213 -11.13 5.21 -9.12
CA GLY A 213 -10.91 6.59 -8.73
C GLY A 213 -11.58 6.92 -7.36
N PRO A 214 -11.28 8.08 -6.75
CA PRO A 214 -11.98 8.52 -5.56
C PRO A 214 -13.42 8.92 -5.92
N GLY A 215 -14.40 8.10 -5.57
CA GLY A 215 -15.83 8.35 -5.77
C GLY A 215 -16.48 7.60 -6.94
N GLY A 216 -15.79 6.66 -7.58
CA GLY A 216 -16.34 5.85 -8.67
C GLY A 216 -17.36 4.83 -8.17
N ASP A 217 -18.64 5.14 -8.26
CA ASP A 217 -19.77 4.20 -8.07
C ASP A 217 -20.03 3.39 -9.37
N ASP A 218 -18.98 2.75 -9.84
CA ASP A 218 -18.95 2.04 -11.11
C ASP A 218 -19.37 0.59 -10.91
N ALA A 219 -20.29 0.07 -11.73
CA ALA A 219 -20.74 -1.32 -11.64
C ALA A 219 -19.57 -2.31 -11.71
N VAL A 220 -18.55 -2.02 -12.54
CA VAL A 220 -17.33 -2.83 -12.65
C VAL A 220 -16.47 -2.74 -11.39
N ALA A 221 -16.29 -1.54 -10.87
CA ALA A 221 -15.51 -1.32 -9.66
C ALA A 221 -16.19 -1.97 -8.45
N ARG A 222 -17.52 -1.91 -8.37
CA ARG A 222 -18.29 -2.61 -7.32
C ARG A 222 -18.10 -4.12 -7.40
N VAL A 223 -18.27 -4.72 -8.57
CA VAL A 223 -18.08 -6.17 -8.75
C VAL A 223 -16.63 -6.57 -8.47
N ALA A 224 -15.64 -5.81 -8.96
CA ALA A 224 -14.24 -6.07 -8.68
C ALA A 224 -13.93 -5.97 -7.19
N ARG A 225 -14.53 -5.00 -6.49
CA ARG A 225 -14.40 -4.85 -5.03
C ARG A 225 -15.04 -6.02 -4.30
N THR A 226 -16.26 -6.43 -4.70
CA THR A 226 -16.92 -7.60 -4.10
C THR A 226 -16.10 -8.88 -4.26
N LEU A 227 -15.42 -9.06 -5.41
CA LEU A 227 -14.50 -10.19 -5.62
C LEU A 227 -13.27 -10.11 -4.70
N VAL A 228 -12.68 -8.93 -4.53
CA VAL A 228 -11.53 -8.75 -3.62
C VAL A 228 -11.95 -8.97 -2.17
N ASP A 229 -13.10 -8.42 -1.77
CA ASP A 229 -13.66 -8.60 -0.42
C ASP A 229 -14.01 -10.08 -0.17
N GLY A 230 -14.55 -10.78 -1.17
CA GLY A 230 -14.80 -12.22 -1.14
C GLY A 230 -13.52 -13.04 -0.95
N ALA A 231 -12.46 -12.70 -1.67
CA ALA A 231 -11.16 -13.34 -1.51
C ALA A 231 -10.55 -13.08 -0.11
N ALA A 232 -10.70 -11.87 0.42
CA ALA A 232 -10.27 -11.54 1.78
C ALA A 232 -11.08 -12.31 2.84
N GLY A 233 -12.41 -12.39 2.68
CA GLY A 233 -13.28 -13.18 3.55
C GLY A 233 -12.96 -14.67 3.55
N LEU A 234 -12.56 -15.23 2.40
CA LEU A 234 -12.08 -16.62 2.32
C LEU A 234 -10.78 -16.81 3.14
N VAL A 235 -9.83 -15.87 3.07
CA VAL A 235 -8.61 -15.95 3.88
C VAL A 235 -8.92 -15.94 5.37
N ASP A 236 -9.84 -15.08 5.81
CA ASP A 236 -10.29 -15.03 7.20
C ASP A 236 -10.95 -16.36 7.60
N SER A 237 -11.82 -16.92 6.74
CA SER A 237 -12.48 -18.21 6.99
C SER A 237 -11.48 -19.37 7.04
N ILE A 238 -10.47 -19.40 6.18
CA ILE A 238 -9.40 -20.41 6.20
C ILE A 238 -8.59 -20.32 7.50
N ALA A 239 -8.31 -19.10 7.98
CA ALA A 239 -7.60 -18.92 9.24
C ALA A 239 -8.35 -19.53 10.44
N THR A 240 -9.69 -19.59 10.39
CA THR A 240 -10.50 -20.23 11.45
C THR A 240 -10.38 -21.76 11.45
N LEU A 241 -10.01 -22.40 10.34
CA LEU A 241 -9.77 -23.85 10.31
C LEU A 241 -8.64 -24.26 11.27
N ARG A 242 -7.60 -23.43 11.33
CA ARG A 242 -6.44 -23.66 12.20
C ARG A 242 -6.81 -23.67 13.68
N SER A 243 -7.72 -22.80 14.10
CA SER A 243 -8.21 -22.76 15.49
C SER A 243 -9.14 -23.94 15.84
N ALA A 244 -9.67 -24.66 14.84
CA ALA A 244 -10.43 -25.89 15.08
C ALA A 244 -9.57 -27.12 15.44
N GLY A 245 -8.24 -26.99 15.37
CA GLY A 245 -7.31 -28.10 15.60
C GLY A 245 -7.15 -29.02 14.41
N GLN A 246 -6.42 -30.11 14.62
CA GLN A 246 -6.23 -31.12 13.56
C GLN A 246 -7.51 -31.93 13.35
N PRO A 247 -7.83 -32.31 12.10
CA PRO A 247 -9.00 -33.13 11.82
C PRO A 247 -8.85 -34.50 12.49
N ASP A 248 -9.98 -35.03 13.02
CA ASP A 248 -10.01 -36.38 13.57
C ASP A 248 -9.58 -37.40 12.50
N PRO A 249 -8.74 -38.40 12.84
CA PRO A 249 -8.28 -39.42 11.91
C PRO A 249 -9.41 -40.09 11.11
N ALA A 250 -10.61 -40.21 11.70
CA ALA A 250 -11.76 -40.84 11.06
C ALA A 250 -12.37 -40.05 9.90
N ILE A 251 -12.07 -38.77 9.79
CA ILE A 251 -12.56 -37.87 8.71
C ILE A 251 -11.39 -37.19 7.90
N ALA A 252 -10.16 -37.51 8.26
CA ALA A 252 -8.98 -36.81 7.73
C ALA A 252 -8.77 -36.98 6.21
N GLN A 253 -9.25 -38.10 5.65
CA GLN A 253 -9.18 -38.37 4.22
C GLN A 253 -10.19 -37.52 3.47
N GLU A 254 -11.44 -37.52 3.88
CA GLU A 254 -12.50 -36.72 3.24
C GLU A 254 -12.30 -35.23 3.44
N TYR A 255 -11.74 -34.82 4.58
CA TYR A 255 -11.35 -33.43 4.82
C TYR A 255 -10.29 -32.94 3.83
N ARG A 256 -9.24 -33.74 3.56
CA ARG A 256 -8.21 -33.42 2.56
C ARG A 256 -8.77 -33.41 1.14
N ALA A 257 -9.60 -34.41 0.80
CA ALA A 257 -10.26 -34.48 -0.53
C ALA A 257 -11.13 -33.25 -0.80
N LEU A 258 -11.89 -32.79 0.22
CA LEU A 258 -12.66 -31.55 0.10
C LEU A 258 -11.76 -30.33 -0.08
N GLY A 259 -10.65 -30.25 0.64
CA GLY A 259 -9.64 -29.17 0.48
C GLY A 259 -9.08 -29.12 -0.95
N GLU A 260 -8.77 -30.26 -1.56
CA GLU A 260 -8.29 -30.37 -2.94
C GLU A 260 -9.39 -29.97 -3.94
N SER A 261 -10.65 -30.34 -3.68
CA SER A 261 -11.79 -29.89 -4.51
C SER A 261 -11.96 -28.37 -4.45
N LEU A 262 -11.91 -27.77 -3.27
CA LEU A 262 -12.01 -26.32 -3.09
C LEU A 262 -10.84 -25.58 -3.76
N GLN A 263 -9.61 -26.12 -3.66
CA GLN A 263 -8.45 -25.59 -4.38
C GLN A 263 -8.70 -25.57 -5.88
N ALA A 264 -9.13 -26.69 -6.47
CA ALA A 264 -9.38 -26.80 -7.90
C ALA A 264 -10.45 -25.81 -8.39
N ARG A 265 -11.50 -25.58 -7.57
CA ARG A 265 -12.55 -24.60 -7.86
C ARG A 265 -12.03 -23.17 -7.82
N LEU A 266 -11.21 -22.80 -6.83
CA LEU A 266 -10.57 -21.50 -6.74
C LEU A 266 -9.56 -21.25 -7.87
N ASP A 267 -8.82 -22.27 -8.29
CA ASP A 267 -7.94 -22.21 -9.45
C ASP A 267 -8.73 -22.02 -10.76
N THR A 268 -9.94 -22.60 -10.86
CA THR A 268 -10.85 -22.36 -11.98
C THR A 268 -11.32 -20.91 -12.01
N ILE A 269 -11.74 -20.34 -10.87
CA ILE A 269 -12.09 -18.92 -10.73
C ILE A 269 -10.90 -18.03 -11.16
N ALA A 270 -9.70 -18.36 -10.70
CA ALA A 270 -8.48 -17.62 -11.06
C ALA A 270 -8.20 -17.68 -12.57
N ALA A 271 -8.38 -18.85 -13.19
CA ALA A 271 -8.19 -19.05 -14.62
C ALA A 271 -9.21 -18.26 -15.45
N GLU A 272 -10.49 -18.27 -15.09
CA GLU A 272 -11.55 -17.51 -15.76
C GLU A 272 -11.29 -16.00 -15.68
N LEU A 273 -10.88 -15.49 -14.51
CA LEU A 273 -10.51 -14.08 -14.32
C LEU A 273 -9.28 -13.68 -15.16
N THR A 274 -8.36 -14.60 -15.39
CA THR A 274 -7.17 -14.34 -16.24
C THR A 274 -7.46 -14.46 -17.73
N GLY A 275 -8.65 -14.89 -18.11
CA GLY A 275 -9.08 -15.09 -19.52
C GLY A 275 -8.60 -16.42 -20.10
N GLY A 276 -8.25 -17.36 -19.25
CA GLY A 276 -8.01 -18.76 -19.63
C GLY A 276 -9.34 -19.42 -20.01
N LYS A 277 -9.36 -20.10 -21.15
CA LYS A 277 -10.46 -21.00 -21.49
C LYS A 277 -10.29 -22.31 -20.72
N CYS A 278 -10.50 -22.28 -19.42
CA CYS A 278 -10.49 -23.49 -18.62
C CYS A 278 -11.93 -24.04 -18.58
N ARG A 279 -12.26 -24.95 -19.47
CA ARG A 279 -13.38 -25.87 -19.31
C ARG A 279 -12.91 -27.00 -18.39
N VAL A 280 -12.59 -26.70 -17.15
CA VAL A 280 -12.52 -27.76 -16.16
C VAL A 280 -13.96 -28.11 -15.84
N PRO A 281 -14.37 -29.39 -15.95
CA PRO A 281 -15.67 -29.81 -15.47
C PRO A 281 -15.79 -29.32 -14.02
N ARG A 282 -16.97 -28.75 -13.64
CA ARG A 282 -17.22 -28.45 -12.22
C ARG A 282 -16.87 -29.72 -11.46
N PRO A 283 -15.92 -29.67 -10.51
CA PRO A 283 -15.68 -30.80 -9.63
C PRO A 283 -17.04 -31.15 -9.04
N SER A 284 -17.46 -32.37 -9.17
CA SER A 284 -18.72 -32.84 -8.61
C SER A 284 -18.71 -32.51 -7.12
N ASP A 285 -19.87 -32.13 -6.55
CA ASP A 285 -20.05 -31.91 -5.11
C ASP A 285 -19.80 -33.17 -4.26
N LEU A 286 -19.38 -34.28 -4.88
CA LEU A 286 -19.10 -35.57 -4.26
C LEU A 286 -18.14 -35.45 -3.05
N ALA A 287 -17.07 -34.66 -3.17
CA ALA A 287 -16.13 -34.49 -2.07
C ALA A 287 -16.76 -33.78 -0.85
N LEU A 288 -17.71 -32.88 -1.10
CA LEU A 288 -18.48 -32.22 -0.04
C LEU A 288 -19.45 -33.19 0.61
N ASP A 289 -20.18 -33.98 -0.20
CA ASP A 289 -21.11 -34.96 0.27
C ASP A 289 -20.41 -36.08 1.06
N ASP A 290 -19.27 -36.58 0.56
CA ASP A 290 -18.46 -37.58 1.25
C ASP A 290 -17.98 -37.08 2.63
N PHE A 291 -17.53 -35.84 2.69
CA PHE A 291 -17.12 -35.19 3.93
C PHE A 291 -18.31 -35.04 4.90
N ILE A 292 -19.48 -34.61 4.41
CA ILE A 292 -20.70 -34.49 5.21
C ILE A 292 -21.09 -35.88 5.76
N HIS A 293 -21.06 -36.92 4.91
CA HIS A 293 -21.35 -38.29 5.33
C HIS A 293 -20.37 -38.81 6.39
N ALA A 294 -19.06 -38.51 6.26
CA ALA A 294 -18.06 -38.88 7.24
C ALA A 294 -18.32 -38.19 8.60
N CYS A 295 -18.66 -36.90 8.58
CA CYS A 295 -19.03 -36.16 9.80
C CYS A 295 -20.30 -36.73 10.45
N ASN A 296 -21.29 -37.14 9.64
CA ASN A 296 -22.52 -37.75 10.14
C ASN A 296 -22.26 -39.14 10.77
N ARG A 297 -21.38 -39.98 10.18
CA ARG A 297 -20.95 -41.24 10.79
C ARG A 297 -20.33 -41.04 12.17
N MET A 298 -19.44 -40.02 12.30
CA MET A 298 -18.83 -39.70 13.59
C MET A 298 -19.85 -39.22 14.62
N ARG A 299 -20.85 -38.42 14.17
CA ARG A 299 -21.96 -38.03 15.04
C ARG A 299 -22.76 -39.24 15.50
N GLN A 300 -23.07 -40.19 14.62
CA GLN A 300 -23.81 -41.39 14.94
C GLN A 300 -23.02 -42.26 15.95
N ALA A 301 -21.72 -42.45 15.74
CA ALA A 301 -20.86 -43.16 16.66
C ALA A 301 -20.85 -42.53 18.07
N ALA A 302 -20.95 -41.21 18.17
CA ALA A 302 -21.06 -40.54 19.46
C ALA A 302 -22.45 -40.75 20.13
N ILE A 303 -23.50 -40.86 19.33
CA ILE A 303 -24.86 -41.21 19.84
C ILE A 303 -24.88 -42.63 20.36
N ASP A 304 -24.28 -43.55 19.62
CA ASP A 304 -24.23 -44.99 19.96
C ASP A 304 -23.27 -45.28 21.12
N GLY A 305 -22.45 -44.28 21.52
CA GLY A 305 -21.50 -44.40 22.63
C GLY A 305 -20.13 -44.96 22.20
N ASP A 306 -19.92 -45.22 20.92
CA ASP A 306 -18.67 -45.75 20.36
C ASP A 306 -17.60 -44.66 20.20
N ALA A 307 -17.99 -43.39 20.20
CA ALA A 307 -17.09 -42.23 20.15
C ALA A 307 -17.40 -41.22 21.25
N GLY A 308 -16.37 -40.52 21.73
CA GLY A 308 -16.56 -39.47 22.75
C GLY A 308 -17.31 -38.26 22.18
N TYR A 309 -18.23 -37.68 22.95
CA TYR A 309 -19.03 -36.52 22.62
C TYR A 309 -18.15 -35.30 22.19
N SER A 310 -17.06 -35.07 22.90
CA SER A 310 -16.12 -33.97 22.58
C SER A 310 -15.52 -34.07 21.17
N ARG A 311 -15.14 -35.29 20.72
CA ARG A 311 -14.64 -35.55 19.38
C ARG A 311 -15.69 -35.22 18.31
N ALA A 312 -16.92 -35.66 18.50
CA ALA A 312 -18.04 -35.38 17.59
C ALA A 312 -18.34 -33.87 17.50
N THR A 313 -18.18 -33.15 18.61
CA THR A 313 -18.37 -31.69 18.65
C THR A 313 -17.33 -30.95 17.83
N VAL A 314 -16.05 -31.30 17.95
CA VAL A 314 -14.97 -30.75 17.14
C VAL A 314 -15.18 -31.03 15.65
N VAL A 315 -15.57 -32.26 15.30
CA VAL A 315 -15.90 -32.61 13.90
C VAL A 315 -17.10 -31.80 13.40
N GLY A 316 -18.10 -31.57 14.23
CA GLY A 316 -19.26 -30.70 13.90
C GLY A 316 -18.88 -29.25 13.65
N GLN A 317 -17.91 -28.71 14.38
CA GLN A 317 -17.37 -27.37 14.12
C GLN A 317 -16.59 -27.30 12.81
N LEU A 318 -15.69 -28.26 12.57
CA LEU A 318 -14.91 -28.34 11.35
C LEU A 318 -15.84 -28.44 10.13
N ARG A 319 -16.91 -29.24 10.21
CA ARG A 319 -17.96 -29.34 9.20
C ARG A 319 -18.57 -27.97 8.89
N ARG A 320 -18.99 -27.21 9.91
CA ARG A 320 -19.61 -25.88 9.70
C ARG A 320 -18.66 -24.92 9.00
N ARG A 321 -17.38 -24.90 9.40
CA ARG A 321 -16.37 -24.03 8.79
C ARG A 321 -16.10 -24.39 7.32
N MET A 322 -15.98 -25.68 7.02
CA MET A 322 -15.78 -26.13 5.64
C MET A 322 -16.99 -25.84 4.74
N LEU A 323 -18.22 -25.97 5.28
CA LEU A 323 -19.44 -25.58 4.57
C LEU A 323 -19.48 -24.09 4.29
N ALA A 324 -19.07 -23.24 5.23
CA ALA A 324 -19.00 -21.79 5.04
C ALA A 324 -17.97 -21.41 3.96
N ILE A 325 -16.81 -22.05 3.94
CA ILE A 325 -15.79 -21.85 2.89
C ILE A 325 -16.33 -22.31 1.54
N SER A 326 -16.99 -23.49 1.47
CA SER A 326 -17.60 -23.97 0.22
C SER A 326 -18.64 -22.98 -0.31
N ALA A 327 -19.54 -22.48 0.54
CA ALA A 327 -20.54 -21.49 0.16
C ALA A 327 -19.92 -20.15 -0.31
N ALA A 328 -18.82 -19.71 0.31
CA ALA A 328 -18.09 -18.53 -0.13
C ALA A 328 -17.42 -18.73 -1.51
N VAL A 329 -16.88 -19.91 -1.78
CA VAL A 329 -16.34 -20.28 -3.12
C VAL A 329 -17.45 -20.32 -4.16
N ASP A 330 -18.65 -20.85 -3.82
CA ASP A 330 -19.83 -20.86 -4.71
C ASP A 330 -20.28 -19.44 -5.05
N SER A 331 -20.34 -18.57 -4.04
CA SER A 331 -20.68 -17.15 -4.23
C SER A 331 -19.69 -16.45 -5.16
N ALA A 332 -18.39 -16.68 -4.99
CA ALA A 332 -17.35 -16.13 -5.86
C ALA A 332 -17.47 -16.66 -7.30
N SER A 333 -17.73 -17.97 -7.48
CA SER A 333 -17.95 -18.56 -8.80
C SER A 333 -19.16 -17.94 -9.53
N ALA A 334 -20.28 -17.78 -8.82
CA ALA A 334 -21.49 -17.16 -9.40
C ALA A 334 -21.25 -15.69 -9.82
N GLN A 335 -20.45 -14.94 -9.06
CA GLN A 335 -20.08 -13.57 -9.41
C GLN A 335 -19.22 -13.52 -10.69
N VAL A 336 -18.27 -14.45 -10.84
CA VAL A 336 -17.40 -14.53 -12.02
C VAL A 336 -18.19 -14.98 -13.26
N GLU A 337 -19.08 -15.94 -13.13
CA GLU A 337 -20.00 -16.34 -14.21
C GLU A 337 -20.88 -15.16 -14.67
N GLY A 338 -21.40 -14.37 -13.75
CA GLY A 338 -22.17 -13.15 -14.06
C GLY A 338 -21.37 -12.08 -14.82
N LEU A 339 -20.03 -12.07 -14.69
CA LEU A 339 -19.15 -11.21 -15.46
C LEU A 339 -18.86 -11.73 -16.87
N SER A 340 -18.72 -13.04 -17.05
CA SER A 340 -18.37 -13.67 -18.31
C SER A 340 -19.48 -13.56 -19.36
N GLY A 341 -20.73 -13.41 -18.93
CA GLY A 341 -21.90 -13.18 -19.80
C GLY A 341 -22.03 -11.74 -20.35
N ARG A 342 -21.13 -10.81 -19.99
CA ARG A 342 -21.20 -9.38 -20.40
C ARG A 342 -19.93 -8.93 -21.11
N PRO A 343 -19.68 -9.31 -22.38
CA PRO A 343 -18.43 -9.00 -23.09
C PRO A 343 -18.21 -7.50 -23.38
N ASN A 344 -19.21 -6.64 -23.21
CA ASN A 344 -19.19 -5.22 -23.57
C ASN A 344 -19.31 -4.26 -22.37
N LEU A 345 -18.80 -4.63 -21.18
CA LEU A 345 -18.69 -3.66 -20.09
C LEU A 345 -17.71 -2.56 -20.52
N ARG A 346 -18.26 -1.46 -21.06
CA ARG A 346 -17.47 -0.23 -21.25
C ARG A 346 -17.23 0.37 -19.88
N LEU A 347 -15.97 0.67 -19.60
CA LEU A 347 -15.62 1.50 -18.44
C LEU A 347 -16.39 2.82 -18.59
N PRO A 348 -17.17 3.24 -17.58
CA PRO A 348 -17.88 4.51 -17.64
C PRO A 348 -16.91 5.67 -17.81
N GLY A 349 -17.48 6.78 -18.31
CA GLY A 349 -16.79 8.05 -18.42
C GLY A 349 -16.39 8.60 -17.04
N PRO A 350 -15.63 9.70 -17.02
CA PRO A 350 -15.06 10.25 -15.79
C PRO A 350 -16.17 10.59 -14.80
N SER A 351 -16.25 9.84 -13.71
CA SER A 351 -16.87 10.35 -12.50
C SER A 351 -15.97 11.47 -11.99
N GLU A 352 -16.56 12.64 -11.72
CA GLU A 352 -15.83 13.75 -11.11
C GLU A 352 -15.20 13.26 -9.82
N SER A 353 -13.87 13.10 -9.85
CA SER A 353 -13.12 12.78 -8.64
C SER A 353 -13.41 13.88 -7.63
N GLN A 354 -13.98 13.53 -6.50
CA GLN A 354 -13.94 14.41 -5.32
C GLN A 354 -12.49 14.46 -4.84
N GLY A 355 -11.61 15.10 -5.65
CA GLY A 355 -10.29 15.48 -5.22
C GLY A 355 -10.44 16.30 -3.94
N ALA A 356 -9.53 16.10 -2.99
CA ALA A 356 -9.52 16.89 -1.76
C ALA A 356 -9.70 18.37 -2.12
N LYS A 357 -10.87 18.91 -1.82
CA LYS A 357 -11.17 20.32 -2.10
C LYS A 357 -10.33 21.15 -1.15
N PHE A 358 -9.67 22.16 -1.68
CA PHE A 358 -9.01 23.15 -0.85
C PHE A 358 -10.03 23.71 0.16
N THR A 359 -9.71 23.59 1.44
CA THR A 359 -10.50 24.19 2.52
C THR A 359 -9.58 25.02 3.39
N MET A 360 -10.01 26.26 3.72
CA MET A 360 -9.26 27.15 4.60
C MET A 360 -9.06 26.52 5.99
N HIS A 361 -10.01 25.70 6.43
CA HIS A 361 -9.89 24.96 7.68
C HIS A 361 -8.77 23.90 7.59
N GLY A 362 -8.68 23.15 6.50
CA GLY A 362 -7.60 22.17 6.25
C GLY A 362 -6.23 22.83 6.19
N LEU A 363 -6.14 24.02 5.58
CA LEU A 363 -4.88 24.79 5.58
C LEU A 363 -4.47 25.21 7.00
N ARG A 364 -5.39 25.81 7.77
CA ARG A 364 -5.10 26.24 9.14
C ARG A 364 -4.77 25.09 10.08
N SER A 365 -5.42 23.94 9.93
CA SER A 365 -5.12 22.75 10.73
C SER A 365 -3.75 22.16 10.39
N THR A 366 -3.32 22.25 9.13
CA THR A 366 -2.03 21.75 8.67
C THR A 366 -0.88 22.71 8.97
N MET A 367 -1.10 24.02 8.99
CA MET A 367 -0.09 25.07 9.32
C MET A 367 0.19 25.15 10.82
N ARG A 368 0.50 24.01 11.43
CA ARG A 368 0.94 23.91 12.84
C ARG A 368 2.28 23.22 12.89
N LEU A 369 3.15 23.63 13.78
CA LEU A 369 4.46 22.98 13.98
C LEU A 369 4.35 21.52 14.45
N THR A 370 3.18 21.08 14.86
CA THR A 370 2.86 19.67 15.12
C THR A 370 2.63 18.86 13.83
N SER A 371 2.31 19.53 12.72
CA SER A 371 2.10 18.86 11.41
C SER A 371 3.43 18.49 10.76
N THR A 372 3.57 17.22 10.39
CA THR A 372 4.75 16.70 9.67
C THR A 372 4.90 17.33 8.28
N THR A 373 3.79 17.56 7.60
CA THR A 373 3.74 18.20 6.29
C THR A 373 4.27 19.63 6.37
N TYR A 374 3.83 20.40 7.37
CA TYR A 374 4.28 21.78 7.55
C TYR A 374 5.76 21.86 7.96
N ARG A 375 6.22 21.01 8.88
CA ARG A 375 7.65 20.93 9.26
C ARG A 375 8.53 20.55 8.06
N HIS A 376 8.07 19.60 7.24
CA HIS A 376 8.77 19.24 6.00
C HIS A 376 8.82 20.40 5.01
N ALA A 377 7.69 21.08 4.77
CA ALA A 377 7.62 22.21 3.88
C ALA A 377 8.57 23.33 4.31
N LEU A 378 8.54 23.70 5.60
CA LEU A 378 9.45 24.72 6.16
C LEU A 378 10.91 24.32 6.02
N ARG A 379 11.26 23.08 6.37
CA ARG A 379 12.62 22.53 6.23
C ARG A 379 13.10 22.54 4.80
N ALA A 380 12.28 22.00 3.88
CA ALA A 380 12.61 21.96 2.46
C ALA A 380 12.84 23.36 1.91
N THR A 381 11.97 24.30 2.24
CA THR A 381 12.09 25.70 1.80
C THR A 381 13.36 26.35 2.33
N VAL A 382 13.62 26.29 3.63
CA VAL A 382 14.79 26.96 4.23
C VAL A 382 16.10 26.38 3.70
N ILE A 383 16.21 25.05 3.60
CA ILE A 383 17.44 24.42 3.10
C ILE A 383 17.67 24.73 1.63
N THR A 384 16.66 24.57 0.79
CA THR A 384 16.86 24.70 -0.66
C THR A 384 16.98 26.15 -1.09
N ALA A 385 16.21 27.07 -0.50
CA ALA A 385 16.34 28.50 -0.77
C ALA A 385 17.64 29.07 -0.18
N GLY A 386 18.03 28.62 1.02
CA GLY A 386 19.33 28.99 1.60
C GLY A 386 20.52 28.53 0.77
N LEU A 387 20.46 27.31 0.21
CA LEU A 387 21.47 26.82 -0.74
C LEU A 387 21.48 27.63 -2.01
N LEU A 388 20.32 27.94 -2.60
CA LEU A 388 20.24 28.76 -3.80
C LEU A 388 20.81 30.14 -3.55
N ALA A 389 20.48 30.79 -2.43
CA ALA A 389 21.06 32.07 -2.04
C ALA A 389 22.58 31.98 -1.87
N LEU A 390 23.08 30.97 -1.17
CA LEU A 390 24.51 30.77 -0.95
C LEU A 390 25.28 30.62 -2.26
N VAL A 391 24.80 29.74 -3.15
CA VAL A 391 25.50 29.52 -4.44
C VAL A 391 25.43 30.71 -5.38
N THR A 392 24.33 31.49 -5.30
CA THR A 392 24.19 32.75 -6.06
C THR A 392 25.16 33.83 -5.55
N ILE A 393 25.22 34.02 -4.23
CA ILE A 393 26.16 34.99 -3.61
C ILE A 393 27.62 34.58 -3.83
N ALA A 394 27.93 33.30 -3.75
CA ALA A 394 29.29 32.79 -3.96
C ALA A 394 29.65 32.62 -5.42
N HIS A 395 28.78 32.98 -6.36
CA HIS A 395 28.96 32.84 -7.81
C HIS A 395 29.49 31.46 -8.23
N LEU A 396 28.95 30.37 -7.57
CA LEU A 396 29.41 29.03 -7.88
C LEU A 396 28.83 28.54 -9.22
N PRO A 397 29.66 28.04 -10.14
CA PRO A 397 29.17 27.53 -11.41
C PRO A 397 28.26 26.30 -11.19
N HIS A 398 27.15 26.27 -11.88
CA HIS A 398 26.14 25.20 -11.77
C HIS A 398 25.59 25.02 -10.35
N GLY A 399 25.57 26.08 -9.53
CA GLY A 399 25.14 26.01 -8.12
C GLY A 399 23.68 25.61 -7.93
N GLU A 400 22.79 25.83 -8.89
CA GLU A 400 21.38 25.41 -8.90
C GLU A 400 21.20 23.91 -8.68
N TRP A 401 22.18 23.09 -9.08
CA TRP A 401 22.15 21.66 -8.86
C TRP A 401 22.22 21.27 -7.39
N ALA A 402 22.82 22.09 -6.53
CA ALA A 402 22.84 21.87 -5.10
C ALA A 402 21.43 22.00 -4.50
N ALA A 403 20.72 23.08 -4.85
CA ALA A 403 19.33 23.30 -4.42
C ALA A 403 18.39 22.21 -4.93
N LEU A 404 18.50 21.82 -6.22
CA LEU A 404 17.73 20.73 -6.78
C LEU A 404 18.07 19.37 -6.17
N ALA A 405 19.34 19.12 -5.84
CA ALA A 405 19.74 17.89 -5.16
C ALA A 405 19.12 17.79 -3.77
N ALA A 406 19.19 18.87 -2.98
CA ALA A 406 18.56 18.94 -1.68
C ALA A 406 17.05 18.74 -1.77
N LEU A 407 16.35 19.42 -2.69
CA LEU A 407 14.91 19.29 -2.89
C LEU A 407 14.48 17.85 -3.20
N ARG A 408 15.28 17.13 -3.98
CA ARG A 408 14.97 15.76 -4.37
C ARG A 408 15.32 14.71 -3.32
N VAL A 409 16.25 15.00 -2.43
CA VAL A 409 16.67 14.13 -1.32
C VAL A 409 15.76 14.28 -0.12
N LEU A 410 15.38 15.51 0.23
CA LEU A 410 14.53 15.78 1.40
C LEU A 410 13.18 15.07 1.31
N ARG A 411 12.86 14.38 2.40
CA ARG A 411 11.58 13.70 2.62
C ARG A 411 11.06 14.06 4.01
N PRO A 412 9.76 13.89 4.28
CA PRO A 412 9.23 14.10 5.62
C PRO A 412 9.96 13.26 6.68
N GLN A 413 10.37 12.03 6.33
CA GLN A 413 11.01 11.07 7.24
C GLN A 413 12.53 11.00 7.03
N TYR A 414 13.28 10.75 8.15
CA TYR A 414 14.74 10.61 8.12
C TYR A 414 15.21 9.39 7.33
N GLY A 415 14.61 8.23 7.57
CA GLY A 415 15.00 6.99 6.91
C GLY A 415 14.91 7.09 5.38
N ALA A 416 13.82 7.68 4.88
CA ALA A 416 13.64 7.94 3.46
C ALA A 416 14.64 8.97 2.92
N THR A 417 14.97 10.01 3.69
CA THR A 417 15.96 11.05 3.32
C THR A 417 17.36 10.44 3.22
N SER A 418 17.80 9.69 4.22
CA SER A 418 19.11 9.03 4.27
C SER A 418 19.29 8.02 3.14
N GLN A 419 18.29 7.16 2.89
CA GLN A 419 18.34 6.20 1.79
C GLN A 419 18.44 6.90 0.43
N ARG A 420 17.66 7.94 0.20
CA ARG A 420 17.72 8.73 -1.06
C ARG A 420 19.01 9.48 -1.22
N ALA A 421 19.62 9.95 -0.13
CA ALA A 421 20.93 10.59 -0.14
C ALA A 421 21.99 9.67 -0.75
N TRP A 422 22.12 8.45 -0.20
CA TRP A 422 23.07 7.46 -0.71
C TRP A 422 22.80 7.04 -2.16
N GLN A 423 21.53 6.76 -2.48
CA GLN A 423 21.13 6.39 -3.84
C GLN A 423 21.47 7.49 -4.83
N ARG A 424 21.31 8.76 -4.43
CA ARG A 424 21.59 9.91 -5.27
C ARG A 424 23.08 10.13 -5.46
N VAL A 425 23.88 10.04 -4.41
CA VAL A 425 25.35 10.22 -4.50
C VAL A 425 25.92 9.17 -5.44
N ILE A 426 25.65 7.90 -5.21
CA ILE A 426 26.19 6.81 -6.03
C ILE A 426 25.67 6.87 -7.46
N GLY A 427 24.38 7.06 -7.65
CA GLY A 427 23.79 7.18 -8.99
C GLY A 427 24.34 8.38 -9.79
N ASN A 428 24.62 9.51 -9.12
CA ASN A 428 25.22 10.68 -9.78
C ASN A 428 26.71 10.46 -10.11
N VAL A 429 27.48 9.86 -9.22
CA VAL A 429 28.90 9.57 -9.51
C VAL A 429 29.00 8.64 -10.70
N VAL A 430 28.32 7.52 -10.68
CA VAL A 430 28.37 6.54 -11.79
C VAL A 430 27.75 7.12 -13.06
N GLY A 431 26.53 7.66 -12.97
CA GLY A 431 25.84 8.21 -14.14
C GLY A 431 26.52 9.45 -14.72
N GLY A 432 27.08 10.32 -13.88
CA GLY A 432 27.84 11.48 -14.30
C GLY A 432 29.14 11.12 -15.02
N THR A 433 29.86 10.10 -14.51
CA THR A 433 31.06 9.58 -15.17
C THR A 433 30.72 8.97 -16.54
N CYS A 434 29.64 8.17 -16.63
CA CYS A 434 29.18 7.63 -17.92
C CYS A 434 28.79 8.75 -18.91
N ALA A 435 28.14 9.82 -18.43
CA ALA A 435 27.81 10.96 -19.26
C ALA A 435 29.05 11.72 -19.75
N ALA A 436 30.00 11.97 -18.86
CA ALA A 436 31.27 12.65 -19.23
C ALA A 436 32.01 11.88 -20.34
N VAL A 437 32.08 10.54 -20.21
CA VAL A 437 32.67 9.67 -21.25
C VAL A 437 31.88 9.77 -22.56
N ALA A 438 30.55 9.73 -22.50
CA ALA A 438 29.71 9.83 -23.70
C ALA A 438 29.88 11.20 -24.41
N ILE A 439 29.91 12.33 -23.68
CA ILE A 439 30.13 13.67 -24.20
C ILE A 439 31.51 13.76 -24.85
N ALA A 440 32.56 13.18 -24.24
CA ALA A 440 33.89 13.21 -24.79
C ALA A 440 34.07 12.43 -26.11
N TRP A 441 33.25 11.42 -26.35
CA TRP A 441 33.43 10.48 -27.47
C TRP A 441 32.35 10.64 -28.57
N ILE A 442 31.14 11.10 -28.24
CA ILE A 442 30.00 11.20 -29.18
C ILE A 442 29.77 12.66 -29.53
N GLN A 443 30.24 13.05 -30.71
CA GLN A 443 30.10 14.46 -31.22
C GLN A 443 28.88 14.63 -32.12
N ALA A 444 28.32 13.53 -32.68
CA ALA A 444 27.19 13.62 -33.58
C ALA A 444 25.88 13.81 -32.81
N PRO A 445 25.11 14.89 -33.00
CA PRO A 445 23.87 15.16 -32.27
C PRO A 445 22.83 14.05 -32.43
N THR A 446 22.73 13.44 -33.61
CA THR A 446 21.82 12.34 -33.88
C THR A 446 22.17 11.05 -33.09
N ALA A 447 23.46 10.73 -32.97
CA ALA A 447 23.96 9.60 -32.19
C ALA A 447 23.71 9.83 -30.68
N LEU A 448 23.91 11.05 -30.21
CA LEU A 448 23.64 11.46 -28.84
C LEU A 448 22.13 11.37 -28.51
N ALA A 449 21.27 11.83 -29.43
CA ALA A 449 19.83 11.74 -29.30
C ALA A 449 19.33 10.26 -29.27
N ALA A 450 19.94 9.39 -30.09
CA ALA A 450 19.65 7.95 -30.06
C ALA A 450 20.08 7.29 -28.74
N LEU A 451 21.24 7.63 -28.21
CA LEU A 451 21.71 7.18 -26.91
C LEU A 451 20.74 7.63 -25.79
N LEU A 452 20.30 8.88 -25.84
CA LEU A 452 19.35 9.44 -24.89
C LEU A 452 18.00 8.72 -24.94
N PHE A 453 17.52 8.38 -26.13
CA PHE A 453 16.30 7.57 -26.27
C PHE A 453 16.40 6.24 -25.50
N VAL A 454 17.54 5.55 -25.61
CA VAL A 454 17.80 4.31 -24.88
C VAL A 454 17.87 4.56 -23.37
N ILE A 455 18.60 5.59 -22.93
CA ILE A 455 18.74 5.97 -21.51
C ILE A 455 17.37 6.28 -20.89
N ILE A 456 16.53 7.06 -21.58
CA ILE A 456 15.16 7.39 -21.13
C ILE A 456 14.33 6.11 -21.00
N THR A 457 14.33 5.28 -22.04
CA THR A 457 13.57 4.03 -22.07
C THR A 457 13.93 3.12 -20.90
N VAL A 458 15.21 2.86 -20.70
CA VAL A 458 15.70 1.98 -19.61
C VAL A 458 15.48 2.61 -18.25
N GLY A 459 15.77 3.90 -18.10
CA GLY A 459 15.60 4.64 -16.86
C GLY A 459 14.14 4.62 -16.36
N PHE A 460 13.18 4.89 -17.24
CA PHE A 460 11.75 4.84 -16.89
C PHE A 460 11.25 3.41 -16.70
N ALA A 461 11.78 2.42 -17.44
CA ALA A 461 11.44 1.01 -17.22
C ALA A 461 11.89 0.52 -15.84
N LEU A 462 13.06 0.94 -15.36
CA LEU A 462 13.62 0.52 -14.08
C LEU A 462 13.21 1.41 -12.89
N ARG A 463 12.62 2.58 -13.13
CA ARG A 463 12.18 3.52 -12.10
C ARG A 463 11.29 2.88 -11.01
N PRO A 464 10.31 1.99 -11.32
CA PRO A 464 9.50 1.35 -10.29
C PRO A 464 10.26 0.33 -9.44
N VAL A 465 11.38 -0.18 -9.94
CA VAL A 465 12.16 -1.21 -9.24
C VAL A 465 12.95 -0.62 -8.08
N ASN A 466 13.65 0.49 -8.32
CA ASN A 466 14.39 1.20 -7.27
C ASN A 466 14.78 2.62 -7.76
N TYR A 467 14.70 3.59 -6.84
CA TYR A 467 15.08 4.99 -7.10
C TYR A 467 16.56 5.15 -7.52
N ALA A 468 17.46 4.27 -7.06
CA ALA A 468 18.87 4.29 -7.44
C ALA A 468 19.07 4.14 -8.96
N PHE A 469 18.32 3.22 -9.59
CA PHE A 469 18.34 3.06 -11.05
C PHE A 469 17.85 4.31 -11.76
N TRP A 470 16.81 4.96 -11.21
CA TRP A 470 16.36 6.22 -11.78
C TRP A 470 17.46 7.30 -11.75
N VAL A 471 18.21 7.45 -10.66
CA VAL A 471 19.30 8.45 -10.57
C VAL A 471 20.44 8.09 -11.51
N LEU A 472 20.78 6.79 -11.60
CA LEU A 472 21.83 6.28 -12.50
C LEU A 472 21.59 6.67 -13.95
N PHE A 473 20.35 6.57 -14.46
CA PHE A 473 19.98 6.92 -15.84
C PHE A 473 19.54 8.38 -15.99
N GLY A 474 18.93 8.96 -14.97
CA GLY A 474 18.46 10.35 -14.99
C GLY A 474 19.58 11.40 -14.92
N THR A 475 20.75 11.05 -14.37
CA THR A 475 21.91 11.95 -14.36
C THR A 475 22.54 12.11 -15.74
N PRO A 476 22.89 11.03 -16.46
CA PRO A 476 23.33 11.15 -17.85
C PRO A 476 22.31 11.86 -18.74
N LEU A 477 21.02 11.55 -18.57
CA LEU A 477 19.96 12.18 -19.35
C LEU A 477 20.06 13.70 -19.34
N ILE A 478 20.14 14.33 -18.17
CA ILE A 478 20.14 15.78 -18.07
C ILE A 478 21.47 16.38 -18.52
N LEU A 479 22.60 15.70 -18.26
CA LEU A 479 23.91 16.16 -18.72
C LEU A 479 24.03 16.12 -20.25
N LEU A 480 23.57 15.01 -20.84
CA LEU A 480 23.61 14.87 -22.30
C LEU A 480 22.59 15.80 -23.01
N ILE A 481 21.45 16.14 -22.39
CA ILE A 481 20.56 17.18 -22.91
C ILE A 481 21.26 18.54 -22.88
N GLY A 482 22.03 18.84 -21.83
CA GLY A 482 22.82 20.07 -21.74
C GLY A 482 23.89 20.20 -22.84
N ASP A 483 24.43 19.05 -23.28
CA ASP A 483 25.44 19.06 -24.38
C ASP A 483 24.89 19.52 -25.75
N PHE A 484 23.57 19.50 -25.95
CA PHE A 484 22.95 20.07 -27.16
C PHE A 484 22.96 21.61 -27.19
N THR A 485 23.09 22.23 -26.00
CA THR A 485 23.19 23.70 -25.87
C THR A 485 24.62 24.19 -25.70
N ASP A 486 25.51 23.37 -25.13
CA ASP A 486 26.93 23.64 -24.88
C ASP A 486 27.77 22.40 -25.19
N PRO A 487 28.05 22.13 -26.50
CA PRO A 487 28.69 20.89 -26.93
C PRO A 487 30.09 20.69 -26.38
N GLY A 488 30.39 19.46 -25.91
CA GLY A 488 31.70 19.06 -25.46
C GLY A 488 32.08 19.49 -24.04
N ASN A 489 31.13 20.07 -23.28
CA ASN A 489 31.38 20.53 -21.92
C ASN A 489 31.26 19.37 -20.88
N TRP A 490 32.24 18.44 -20.92
CA TRP A 490 32.26 17.34 -19.90
C TRP A 490 32.55 17.83 -18.47
N HIS A 491 33.13 19.07 -18.32
CA HIS A 491 33.32 19.67 -16.99
C HIS A 491 31.99 19.92 -16.24
N ALA A 492 30.89 20.12 -16.95
CA ALA A 492 29.57 20.22 -16.38
C ALA A 492 29.19 18.97 -15.57
N ALA A 493 29.68 17.77 -15.98
CA ALA A 493 29.46 16.55 -15.22
C ALA A 493 30.18 16.56 -13.85
N VAL A 494 31.40 17.05 -13.79
CA VAL A 494 32.17 17.22 -12.56
C VAL A 494 31.47 18.22 -11.63
N GLY A 495 31.09 19.40 -12.17
CA GLY A 495 30.32 20.39 -11.42
C GLY A 495 29.02 19.83 -10.84
N ARG A 496 28.28 19.03 -11.61
CA ARG A 496 27.07 18.40 -11.21
C ARG A 496 27.28 17.39 -10.06
N ILE A 497 28.32 16.55 -10.13
CA ILE A 497 28.66 15.61 -9.06
C ILE A 497 28.98 16.40 -7.78
N ALA A 498 29.83 17.41 -7.87
CA ALA A 498 30.23 18.22 -6.72
C ALA A 498 29.03 18.93 -6.07
N MET A 499 28.19 19.62 -6.86
CA MET A 499 27.01 20.32 -6.37
C MET A 499 25.95 19.35 -5.82
N THR A 500 25.81 18.17 -6.38
CA THR A 500 24.95 17.14 -5.82
C THR A 500 25.43 16.67 -4.44
N MET A 501 26.74 16.52 -4.25
CA MET A 501 27.32 16.18 -2.93
C MET A 501 27.04 17.30 -1.92
N VAL A 502 27.26 18.57 -2.29
CA VAL A 502 26.94 19.72 -1.45
C VAL A 502 25.47 19.74 -1.06
N GLY A 503 24.56 19.65 -2.02
CA GLY A 503 23.13 19.69 -1.79
C GLY A 503 22.62 18.50 -0.95
N THR A 504 23.15 17.31 -1.21
CA THR A 504 22.79 16.11 -0.46
C THR A 504 23.28 16.18 0.99
N THR A 505 24.52 16.65 1.21
CA THR A 505 25.08 16.84 2.55
C THR A 505 24.29 17.90 3.33
N ALA A 506 23.98 19.04 2.68
CA ALA A 506 23.16 20.08 3.30
C ALA A 506 21.75 19.58 3.63
N ALA A 507 21.14 18.75 2.78
CA ALA A 507 19.85 18.14 3.07
C ALA A 507 19.89 17.23 4.31
N VAL A 508 20.92 16.41 4.44
CA VAL A 508 21.09 15.51 5.60
C VAL A 508 21.36 16.31 6.87
N ILE A 509 22.31 17.24 6.84
CA ILE A 509 22.63 18.12 8.00
C ILE A 509 21.41 18.95 8.40
N GLY A 510 20.76 19.58 7.41
CA GLY A 510 19.57 20.39 7.64
C GLY A 510 18.39 19.60 8.20
N TYR A 511 18.29 18.30 7.89
CA TYR A 511 17.29 17.43 8.53
C TYR A 511 17.48 17.35 10.04
N PHE A 512 18.72 17.25 10.52
CA PHE A 512 19.02 17.19 11.95
C PHE A 512 18.87 18.54 12.65
N LEU A 513 19.21 19.63 11.96
CA LEU A 513 19.19 20.97 12.57
C LEU A 513 17.79 21.61 12.56
N LEU A 514 16.98 21.33 11.51
CA LEU A 514 15.70 22.01 11.30
C LEU A 514 14.53 21.05 11.55
N LEU A 515 13.94 21.11 12.75
CA LEU A 515 12.70 20.42 13.10
C LEU A 515 12.76 18.90 12.80
N PRO A 516 13.68 18.14 13.43
CA PRO A 516 13.80 16.70 13.15
C PRO A 516 12.49 15.98 13.46
N ASP A 517 12.08 15.06 12.58
CA ASP A 517 10.89 14.23 12.71
C ASP A 517 11.31 12.76 12.68
N TRP A 518 11.30 12.12 13.85
CA TRP A 518 11.68 10.72 13.99
C TRP A 518 10.46 9.84 13.84
N ASP A 519 10.50 8.89 12.92
CA ASP A 519 9.40 7.94 12.71
C ASP A 519 9.11 7.08 13.94
N ILE A 520 10.12 6.84 14.79
CA ILE A 520 9.95 6.11 16.03
C ILE A 520 9.00 6.81 17.01
N ASN A 521 8.96 8.15 17.03
CA ASN A 521 8.02 8.90 17.86
C ASN A 521 6.59 8.86 17.27
N ARG A 522 6.49 8.84 15.94
CA ARG A 522 5.22 8.70 15.24
C ARG A 522 4.66 7.28 15.38
N LEU A 523 5.53 6.27 15.38
CA LEU A 523 5.17 4.87 15.51
C LEU A 523 4.36 4.62 16.80
N ARG A 524 4.76 5.23 17.93
CA ARG A 524 3.97 5.16 19.17
C ARG A 524 2.55 5.70 18.99
N GLY A 525 2.41 6.86 18.37
CA GLY A 525 1.08 7.44 18.10
C GLY A 525 0.24 6.61 17.13
N GLN A 526 0.88 5.98 16.14
CA GLN A 526 0.20 5.08 15.20
C GLN A 526 -0.21 3.76 15.87
N LEU A 527 0.65 3.19 16.72
CA LEU A 527 0.32 2.00 17.50
C LEU A 527 -0.83 2.28 18.49
N ALA A 528 -0.80 3.42 19.19
CA ALA A 528 -1.88 3.82 20.08
C ALA A 528 -3.21 3.98 19.33
N ARG A 529 -3.17 4.56 18.14
CA ARG A 529 -4.36 4.67 17.28
C ARG A 529 -4.83 3.31 16.79
N ALA A 530 -3.90 2.45 16.35
CA ALA A 530 -4.24 1.09 15.92
C ALA A 530 -4.87 0.28 17.06
N ALA A 531 -4.33 0.37 18.27
CA ALA A 531 -4.90 -0.26 19.46
C ALA A 531 -6.30 0.28 19.79
N ALA A 532 -6.48 1.61 19.79
CA ALA A 532 -7.77 2.22 20.05
C ALA A 532 -8.84 1.78 19.03
N THR A 533 -8.50 1.81 17.74
CA THR A 533 -9.45 1.39 16.69
C THR A 533 -9.70 -0.12 16.67
N THR A 534 -8.72 -0.94 17.06
CA THR A 534 -8.93 -2.40 17.26
C THR A 534 -9.82 -2.67 18.47
N ALA A 535 -9.68 -1.89 19.55
CA ALA A 535 -10.56 -1.94 20.71
C ALA A 535 -12.01 -1.54 20.34
N ASP A 536 -12.17 -0.48 19.55
CA ASP A 536 -13.49 -0.05 19.04
C ASP A 536 -14.12 -1.13 18.14
N TYR A 537 -13.30 -1.82 17.34
CA TYR A 537 -13.78 -2.93 16.52
C TYR A 537 -14.19 -4.14 17.36
N LEU A 538 -13.41 -4.50 18.40
CA LEU A 538 -13.79 -5.53 19.36
C LEU A 538 -15.13 -5.18 20.05
N ASP A 539 -15.27 -3.94 20.51
CA ASP A 539 -16.50 -3.45 21.16
C ASP A 539 -17.71 -3.63 20.24
N ALA A 540 -17.61 -3.16 19.00
CA ALA A 540 -18.69 -3.29 18.01
C ALA A 540 -19.05 -4.76 17.70
N VAL A 541 -18.03 -5.65 17.58
CA VAL A 541 -18.27 -7.09 17.37
C VAL A 541 -18.99 -7.72 18.55
N LEU A 542 -18.59 -7.41 19.77
CA LEU A 542 -19.23 -7.98 20.97
C LEU A 542 -20.65 -7.44 21.18
N VAL A 543 -20.92 -6.18 20.80
CA VAL A 543 -22.29 -5.65 20.73
C VAL A 543 -23.13 -6.41 19.71
N LEU A 544 -22.59 -6.67 18.51
CA LEU A 544 -23.27 -7.48 17.49
C LEU A 544 -23.52 -8.91 17.95
N VAL A 545 -22.58 -9.48 18.70
CA VAL A 545 -22.72 -10.82 19.31
C VAL A 545 -23.87 -10.86 20.32
N ALA A 546 -24.03 -9.80 21.11
CA ALA A 546 -25.09 -9.71 22.12
C ALA A 546 -26.45 -9.33 21.51
N ASP A 547 -26.45 -8.45 20.50
CA ASP A 547 -27.66 -7.92 19.84
C ASP A 547 -27.45 -7.84 18.32
N PRO A 548 -27.85 -8.89 17.56
CA PRO A 548 -27.60 -9.02 16.13
C PRO A 548 -28.58 -8.20 15.27
N THR A 549 -28.45 -6.87 15.30
CA THR A 549 -29.23 -5.94 14.47
C THR A 549 -28.50 -5.54 13.19
N PRO A 550 -29.20 -5.12 12.11
CA PRO A 550 -28.57 -4.57 10.90
C PRO A 550 -27.74 -3.31 11.17
N GLU A 551 -28.14 -2.51 12.17
CA GLU A 551 -27.41 -1.30 12.58
C GLU A 551 -26.06 -1.67 13.22
N ASN A 552 -26.05 -2.65 14.14
CA ASN A 552 -24.83 -3.16 14.75
C ASN A 552 -23.89 -3.80 13.71
N ARG A 553 -24.44 -4.46 12.68
CA ARG A 553 -23.65 -5.00 11.56
C ARG A 553 -22.97 -3.88 10.77
N THR A 554 -23.69 -2.81 10.47
CA THR A 554 -23.11 -1.64 9.80
C THR A 554 -22.03 -0.96 10.64
N ALA A 555 -22.21 -0.89 11.96
CA ALA A 555 -21.22 -0.36 12.90
C ALA A 555 -19.94 -1.22 12.90
N VAL A 556 -20.08 -2.54 12.87
CA VAL A 556 -18.96 -3.50 12.77
C VAL A 556 -18.17 -3.29 11.47
N ASP A 557 -18.83 -3.16 10.32
CA ASP A 557 -18.16 -2.95 9.03
C ASP A 557 -17.38 -1.62 9.01
N ALA A 558 -17.95 -0.56 9.57
CA ALA A 558 -17.29 0.73 9.70
C ALA A 558 -16.06 0.66 10.63
N ALA A 559 -16.21 0.02 11.80
CA ALA A 559 -15.13 -0.17 12.77
C ALA A 559 -14.00 -1.04 12.19
N ARG A 560 -14.33 -2.13 11.48
CA ARG A 560 -13.38 -2.98 10.74
C ARG A 560 -12.55 -2.17 9.74
N GLY A 561 -13.21 -1.34 8.93
CA GLY A 561 -12.54 -0.47 7.96
C GLY A 561 -11.55 0.48 8.63
N THR A 562 -11.94 1.08 9.75
CA THR A 562 -11.11 2.03 10.51
C THR A 562 -9.91 1.32 11.18
N ALA A 563 -10.12 0.17 11.80
CA ALA A 563 -9.06 -0.63 12.42
C ALA A 563 -8.02 -1.10 11.38
N THR A 564 -8.49 -1.64 10.25
CA THR A 564 -7.61 -2.10 9.16
C THR A 564 -6.79 -0.95 8.57
N ALA A 565 -7.38 0.23 8.38
CA ALA A 565 -6.67 1.41 7.90
C ALA A 565 -5.61 1.89 8.90
N SER A 566 -5.91 1.88 10.19
CA SER A 566 -4.97 2.28 11.25
C SER A 566 -3.80 1.31 11.39
N LEU A 567 -4.05 0.00 11.32
CA LEU A 567 -3.02 -1.05 11.32
C LEU A 567 -2.09 -0.88 10.12
N ARG A 568 -2.63 -0.67 8.94
CA ARG A 568 -1.86 -0.43 7.72
C ARG A 568 -0.94 0.80 7.83
N GLY A 569 -1.45 1.91 8.40
CA GLY A 569 -0.66 3.11 8.66
C GLY A 569 0.49 2.86 9.67
N ALA A 570 0.26 2.03 10.69
CA ALA A 570 1.29 1.63 11.65
C ALA A 570 2.35 0.71 11.02
N GLU A 571 1.96 -0.25 10.15
CA GLU A 571 2.88 -1.11 9.39
C GLU A 571 3.81 -0.30 8.48
N GLU A 572 3.25 0.67 7.74
CA GLU A 572 4.03 1.55 6.88
C GLU A 572 5.04 2.38 7.69
N THR A 573 4.61 2.92 8.83
CA THR A 573 5.49 3.68 9.73
C THR A 573 6.58 2.78 10.33
N LEU A 574 6.25 1.55 10.72
CA LEU A 574 7.22 0.55 11.20
C LEU A 574 8.26 0.19 10.14
N ALA A 575 7.83 0.00 8.89
CA ALA A 575 8.72 -0.29 7.78
C ALA A 575 9.71 0.84 7.52
N GLN A 576 9.28 2.09 7.68
CA GLN A 576 10.11 3.29 7.56
C GLN A 576 11.08 3.44 8.74
N ALA A 577 10.62 3.23 9.98
CA ALA A 577 11.40 3.31 11.20
C ALA A 577 12.54 2.26 11.27
N ARG A 578 12.42 1.13 10.56
CA ARG A 578 13.49 0.11 10.48
C ARG A 578 14.82 0.63 9.94
N ASN A 579 14.80 1.73 9.22
CA ASN A 579 15.99 2.40 8.67
C ASN A 579 16.59 3.45 9.64
N GLU A 580 15.97 3.67 10.80
CA GLU A 580 16.44 4.62 11.82
C GLU A 580 17.35 3.95 12.87
N PRO A 581 18.25 4.71 13.53
CA PRO A 581 18.99 4.22 14.68
C PRO A 581 18.05 3.99 15.87
N GLY A 582 18.02 2.78 16.45
CA GLY A 582 17.18 2.47 17.62
C GLY A 582 16.46 1.11 17.57
N ARG A 583 17.13 0.07 17.12
CA ARG A 583 16.57 -1.27 16.82
C ARG A 583 15.78 -1.94 17.96
N ALA A 584 16.11 -1.70 19.22
CA ALA A 584 15.44 -2.40 20.33
C ALA A 584 13.95 -2.04 20.42
N ARG A 585 13.58 -0.77 20.20
CA ARG A 585 12.19 -0.28 20.22
C ARG A 585 11.37 -0.73 19.01
N ILE A 586 12.02 -1.15 17.94
CA ILE A 586 11.36 -1.59 16.71
C ILE A 586 10.86 -3.04 16.84
N VAL A 587 11.56 -3.86 17.62
CA VAL A 587 11.20 -5.28 17.78
C VAL A 587 9.90 -5.40 18.58
N SER A 588 9.76 -4.68 19.69
CA SER A 588 8.53 -4.70 20.49
C SER A 588 7.35 -4.09 19.74
N ALA A 589 7.56 -3.00 18.99
CA ALA A 589 6.53 -2.42 18.13
C ALA A 589 6.03 -3.38 17.05
N ALA A 590 6.92 -4.18 16.47
CA ALA A 590 6.55 -5.19 15.50
C ALA A 590 5.70 -6.32 16.13
N THR A 591 6.03 -6.73 17.36
CA THR A 591 5.25 -7.72 18.11
C THR A 591 3.87 -7.17 18.43
N VAL A 592 3.78 -5.97 19.01
CA VAL A 592 2.48 -5.31 19.30
C VAL A 592 1.60 -5.23 18.04
N LEU A 593 2.17 -4.83 16.91
CA LEU A 593 1.42 -4.72 15.67
C LEU A 593 0.94 -6.08 15.14
N ASN A 594 1.77 -7.12 15.28
CA ASN A 594 1.39 -8.50 14.92
C ASN A 594 0.24 -8.99 15.77
N GLU A 595 0.25 -8.76 17.08
CA GLU A 595 -0.82 -9.19 17.99
C GLU A 595 -2.13 -8.42 17.70
N LEU A 596 -2.08 -7.10 17.47
CA LEU A 596 -3.26 -6.31 17.06
C LEU A 596 -3.84 -6.79 15.72
N SER A 597 -2.99 -7.15 14.76
CA SER A 597 -3.41 -7.72 13.47
C SER A 597 -4.06 -9.09 13.66
N THR A 598 -3.53 -9.92 14.57
CA THR A 598 -4.10 -11.22 14.92
C THR A 598 -5.48 -11.07 15.56
N ILE A 599 -5.64 -10.14 16.52
CA ILE A 599 -6.94 -9.83 17.13
C ILE A 599 -7.95 -9.39 16.05
N THR A 600 -7.54 -8.48 15.17
CA THR A 600 -8.42 -7.99 14.09
C THR A 600 -8.87 -9.10 13.14
N SER A 601 -7.98 -10.04 12.81
CA SER A 601 -8.32 -11.21 11.98
C SER A 601 -9.28 -12.17 12.68
N ARG A 602 -9.10 -12.41 13.99
CA ARG A 602 -9.99 -13.24 14.78
C ARG A 602 -11.38 -12.63 14.94
N LEU A 603 -11.46 -11.30 15.12
CA LEU A 603 -12.72 -10.56 15.12
C LEU A 603 -13.47 -10.68 13.78
N ALA A 604 -12.76 -10.64 12.66
CA ALA A 604 -13.35 -10.86 11.35
C ALA A 604 -13.95 -12.28 11.22
N ALA A 605 -13.27 -13.26 11.79
CA ALA A 605 -13.78 -14.63 11.84
C ALA A 605 -15.07 -14.76 12.68
N LEU A 606 -15.17 -14.06 13.80
CA LEU A 606 -16.41 -14.01 14.59
C LEU A 606 -17.58 -13.41 13.81
N THR A 607 -17.36 -12.37 13.04
CA THR A 607 -18.40 -11.69 12.26
C THR A 607 -18.90 -12.50 11.07
N SER A 608 -18.13 -13.48 10.60
CA SER A 608 -18.52 -14.37 9.51
C SER A 608 -19.46 -15.50 9.95
N GLN A 609 -19.65 -15.68 11.24
CA GLN A 609 -20.53 -16.70 11.79
C GLN A 609 -22.02 -16.26 11.74
N PRO A 610 -22.97 -17.21 11.67
CA PRO A 610 -24.40 -16.89 11.76
C PRO A 610 -24.70 -16.14 13.06
N THR A 611 -25.40 -15.03 12.97
CA THR A 611 -25.70 -14.14 14.09
C THR A 611 -27.05 -14.42 14.77
N ASP A 612 -27.83 -15.37 14.25
CA ASP A 612 -29.12 -15.72 14.82
C ASP A 612 -28.91 -16.54 16.08
N ARG A 613 -28.94 -15.89 17.25
CA ARG A 613 -28.69 -16.48 18.54
C ARG A 613 -29.92 -16.41 19.42
N SER A 614 -30.22 -17.51 20.02
CA SER A 614 -31.35 -17.65 20.94
C SER A 614 -30.94 -17.59 22.42
N SER A 615 -29.62 -17.71 22.72
CA SER A 615 -29.15 -17.86 24.10
C SER A 615 -28.04 -16.84 24.42
N PRO A 616 -28.19 -16.05 25.53
CA PRO A 616 -27.16 -15.11 25.97
C PRO A 616 -25.92 -15.85 26.49
N ILE A 617 -24.74 -15.23 26.31
CA ILE A 617 -23.46 -15.71 26.85
C ILE A 617 -23.21 -15.01 28.18
N PRO A 618 -23.16 -15.75 29.35
CA PRO A 618 -22.79 -15.17 30.62
C PRO A 618 -21.38 -14.57 30.57
N HIS A 619 -21.11 -13.55 31.39
CA HIS A 619 -19.82 -12.85 31.49
C HIS A 619 -19.33 -12.13 30.23
N LEU A 620 -20.11 -12.08 29.12
CA LEU A 620 -19.74 -11.42 27.87
C LEU A 620 -19.49 -9.91 28.08
N ASP A 621 -20.34 -9.23 28.86
CA ASP A 621 -20.17 -7.80 29.15
C ASP A 621 -18.93 -7.51 30.01
N GLN A 622 -18.61 -8.40 30.96
CA GLN A 622 -17.37 -8.28 31.75
C GLN A 622 -16.15 -8.45 30.83
N TYR A 623 -16.17 -9.50 30.00
CA TYR A 623 -15.12 -9.69 28.99
C TYR A 623 -14.96 -8.47 28.10
N ARG A 624 -16.06 -7.92 27.57
CA ARG A 624 -16.06 -6.73 26.70
C ARG A 624 -15.38 -5.56 27.38
N GLN A 625 -15.76 -5.22 28.60
CA GLN A 625 -15.18 -4.10 29.33
C GLN A 625 -13.68 -4.26 29.57
N HIS A 626 -13.24 -5.42 30.04
CA HIS A 626 -11.83 -5.66 30.34
C HIS A 626 -10.97 -5.79 29.10
N ALA A 627 -11.43 -6.50 28.07
CA ALA A 627 -10.69 -6.70 26.82
C ALA A 627 -10.53 -5.40 26.02
N VAL A 628 -11.59 -4.59 25.90
CA VAL A 628 -11.54 -3.26 25.26
C VAL A 628 -10.57 -2.35 26.00
N ALA A 629 -10.62 -2.33 27.34
CA ALA A 629 -9.69 -1.54 28.14
C ALA A 629 -8.24 -2.01 28.00
N ALA A 630 -8.01 -3.33 28.03
CA ALA A 630 -6.68 -3.91 27.89
C ALA A 630 -6.04 -3.60 26.54
N ILE A 631 -6.78 -3.71 25.43
CA ILE A 631 -6.26 -3.38 24.10
C ILE A 631 -6.01 -1.87 23.97
N ARG A 632 -6.96 -1.04 24.40
CA ARG A 632 -6.86 0.43 24.27
C ARG A 632 -5.67 1.00 25.03
N ASN A 633 -5.34 0.44 26.18
CA ASN A 633 -4.25 0.92 27.06
C ASN A 633 -2.89 0.29 26.71
N SER A 634 -2.85 -0.73 25.84
CA SER A 634 -1.63 -1.50 25.56
C SER A 634 -0.43 -0.70 25.04
N PRO A 635 -0.56 0.41 24.26
CA PRO A 635 0.59 1.16 23.77
C PRO A 635 0.91 2.43 24.59
N GLY A 636 0.27 2.65 25.72
CA GLY A 636 0.44 3.87 26.52
C GLY A 636 1.69 3.88 27.40
N PRO A 637 2.19 5.07 27.77
CA PRO A 637 3.24 5.22 28.79
C PRO A 637 2.70 5.05 30.21
N SER A 638 1.49 4.59 30.37
CA SER A 638 0.81 4.45 31.64
C SER A 638 1.35 3.25 32.42
N ASP A 639 1.63 3.44 33.72
CA ASP A 639 1.96 2.38 34.68
C ASP A 639 0.82 1.36 34.90
N ALA A 640 -0.30 1.51 34.18
CA ALA A 640 -1.38 0.54 34.14
C ALA A 640 -1.01 -0.59 33.16
N VAL A 641 -0.44 -1.65 33.68
CA VAL A 641 -0.34 -2.94 32.96
C VAL A 641 -1.75 -3.34 32.55
N PRO A 642 -2.00 -3.73 31.25
CA PRO A 642 -3.29 -4.26 30.83
C PRO A 642 -3.72 -5.37 31.79
N ASP A 643 -4.93 -5.29 32.31
CA ASP A 643 -5.44 -6.30 33.26
C ASP A 643 -5.85 -7.56 32.49
N ALA A 644 -4.85 -8.29 32.00
CA ALA A 644 -5.05 -9.54 31.27
C ALA A 644 -5.71 -10.60 32.17
N VAL A 645 -5.48 -10.53 33.48
CA VAL A 645 -6.06 -11.48 34.46
C VAL A 645 -7.59 -11.32 34.54
N ALA A 646 -8.10 -10.10 34.46
CA ALA A 646 -9.55 -9.87 34.45
C ALA A 646 -10.20 -10.39 33.15
N VAL A 647 -9.48 -10.32 32.03
CA VAL A 647 -9.94 -10.90 30.74
C VAL A 647 -9.96 -12.43 30.84
N GLU A 648 -8.90 -13.06 31.36
CA GLU A 648 -8.83 -14.51 31.60
C GLU A 648 -9.95 -14.98 32.52
N THR A 649 -10.18 -14.28 33.64
CA THR A 649 -11.26 -14.63 34.57
C THR A 649 -12.64 -14.65 33.91
N ALA A 650 -12.90 -13.67 33.02
CA ALA A 650 -14.17 -13.65 32.29
C ALA A 650 -14.28 -14.80 31.27
N VAL A 651 -13.15 -15.16 30.62
CA VAL A 651 -13.10 -16.33 29.72
C VAL A 651 -13.32 -17.63 30.48
N ASP A 652 -12.71 -17.80 31.65
CA ASP A 652 -12.89 -18.97 32.49
C ASP A 652 -14.36 -19.14 32.90
N GLY A 653 -15.04 -18.04 33.25
CA GLY A 653 -16.48 -18.06 33.54
C GLY A 653 -17.32 -18.47 32.33
N MET A 654 -16.99 -18.01 31.12
CA MET A 654 -17.65 -18.47 29.89
C MET A 654 -17.31 -19.92 29.56
N GLY A 655 -16.06 -20.34 29.80
CA GLY A 655 -15.61 -21.73 29.65
C GLY A 655 -16.38 -22.71 30.56
N GLN A 656 -16.59 -22.33 31.83
CA GLN A 656 -17.38 -23.11 32.77
C GLN A 656 -18.83 -23.25 32.30
N TYR A 657 -19.44 -22.15 31.87
CA TYR A 657 -20.79 -22.18 31.28
C TYR A 657 -20.87 -23.14 30.07
N LEU A 658 -19.88 -23.08 29.18
CA LEU A 658 -19.83 -23.99 28.04
C LEU A 658 -19.67 -25.44 28.45
N HIS A 659 -18.85 -25.71 29.47
CA HIS A 659 -18.69 -27.05 30.04
C HIS A 659 -20.03 -27.59 30.58
N ASP A 660 -20.75 -26.79 31.35
CA ASP A 660 -22.05 -27.15 31.90
C ASP A 660 -23.08 -27.45 30.79
N LEU A 661 -23.10 -26.63 29.72
CA LEU A 661 -23.92 -26.90 28.53
C LEU A 661 -23.55 -28.23 27.86
N HIS A 662 -22.29 -28.59 27.80
CA HIS A 662 -21.82 -29.84 27.20
C HIS A 662 -22.25 -31.04 28.04
N VAL A 663 -22.13 -31.01 29.37
CA VAL A 663 -22.56 -32.05 30.27
C VAL A 663 -24.08 -32.29 30.16
N GLN A 664 -24.85 -31.21 30.14
CA GLN A 664 -26.30 -31.29 29.94
C GLN A 664 -26.66 -31.87 28.57
N ARG A 665 -25.96 -31.42 27.52
CA ARG A 665 -26.22 -31.89 26.14
C ARG A 665 -25.82 -33.36 25.95
N GLU A 666 -24.77 -33.85 26.59
CA GLU A 666 -24.39 -35.26 26.53
C GLU A 666 -25.50 -36.16 27.14
N THR A 667 -26.09 -35.71 28.25
CA THR A 667 -27.20 -36.38 28.87
C THR A 667 -28.46 -36.38 28.00
N GLU A 668 -28.79 -35.22 27.41
CA GLU A 668 -29.91 -35.07 26.49
C GLU A 668 -29.73 -35.88 25.20
N LEU A 669 -28.50 -35.92 24.64
CA LEU A 669 -28.19 -36.66 23.42
C LEU A 669 -28.49 -38.15 23.56
N ARG A 670 -28.22 -38.76 24.74
CA ARG A 670 -28.54 -40.17 25.02
C ARG A 670 -30.04 -40.41 25.09
N ALA A 671 -30.82 -39.42 25.54
CA ALA A 671 -32.27 -39.54 25.69
C ALA A 671 -33.02 -39.22 24.37
N GLN A 672 -32.59 -38.17 23.63
CA GLN A 672 -33.26 -37.63 22.45
C GLN A 672 -32.25 -37.17 21.38
N PRO A 673 -31.63 -38.11 20.64
CA PRO A 673 -30.52 -37.78 19.73
C PRO A 673 -30.91 -36.87 18.55
N GLU A 674 -32.14 -36.97 18.05
CA GLU A 674 -32.60 -36.22 16.85
C GLU A 674 -33.34 -34.91 17.18
N ALA A 675 -33.67 -34.67 18.46
CA ALA A 675 -34.43 -33.49 18.84
C ALA A 675 -33.64 -32.19 18.62
N ASP A 676 -34.26 -31.19 17.98
CA ASP A 676 -33.71 -29.83 17.87
C ASP A 676 -34.13 -29.04 19.12
N THR A 677 -33.33 -29.15 20.17
CA THR A 677 -33.63 -28.60 21.48
C THR A 677 -32.96 -27.26 21.68
N PRO A 678 -33.49 -26.40 22.58
CA PRO A 678 -32.83 -25.12 22.92
C PRO A 678 -31.39 -25.31 23.41
N LEU A 679 -31.12 -26.42 24.12
CA LEU A 679 -29.78 -26.74 24.60
C LEU A 679 -28.80 -27.06 23.46
N ARG A 680 -29.29 -27.84 22.47
CA ARG A 680 -28.52 -28.09 21.23
C ARG A 680 -28.21 -26.77 20.46
N ALA A 681 -29.19 -25.88 20.38
CA ALA A 681 -29.03 -24.59 19.78
C ALA A 681 -28.00 -23.75 20.56
N ALA A 682 -28.11 -23.69 21.89
CA ALA A 682 -27.18 -22.94 22.74
C ALA A 682 -25.73 -23.42 22.61
N VAL A 683 -25.48 -24.75 22.61
CA VAL A 683 -24.13 -25.29 22.37
C VAL A 683 -23.62 -24.90 20.98
N ARG A 684 -24.44 -25.11 19.94
CA ARG A 684 -24.08 -24.80 18.54
C ARG A 684 -23.72 -23.32 18.32
N GLU A 685 -24.44 -22.42 18.99
CA GLU A 685 -24.30 -20.96 18.79
C GLU A 685 -23.21 -20.34 19.66
N ASN A 686 -23.06 -20.81 20.92
CA ASN A 686 -22.17 -20.18 21.88
C ASN A 686 -20.75 -20.74 21.86
N GLN A 687 -20.57 -22.04 21.60
CA GLN A 687 -19.25 -22.67 21.62
C GLN A 687 -18.23 -22.02 20.71
N PRO A 688 -18.49 -21.79 19.38
CA PRO A 688 -17.48 -21.21 18.49
C PRO A 688 -17.11 -19.76 18.87
N VAL A 689 -18.02 -19.05 19.53
CA VAL A 689 -17.77 -17.69 20.01
C VAL A 689 -16.89 -17.72 21.25
N ILE A 690 -17.24 -18.52 22.24
CA ILE A 690 -16.48 -18.61 23.50
C ILE A 690 -15.06 -19.08 23.24
N GLU A 691 -14.87 -20.06 22.35
CA GLU A 691 -13.55 -20.55 21.96
C GLU A 691 -12.72 -19.43 21.28
N GLU A 692 -13.33 -18.67 20.36
CA GLU A 692 -12.61 -17.58 19.67
C GLU A 692 -12.31 -16.43 20.62
N LEU A 693 -13.18 -16.12 21.58
CA LEU A 693 -12.92 -15.14 22.63
C LEU A 693 -11.78 -15.59 23.55
N GLY A 694 -11.66 -16.90 23.84
CA GLY A 694 -10.52 -17.48 24.53
C GLY A 694 -9.20 -17.23 23.82
N HIS A 695 -9.16 -17.49 22.52
CA HIS A 695 -7.97 -17.21 21.70
C HIS A 695 -7.64 -15.72 21.59
N ILE A 696 -8.66 -14.85 21.59
CA ILE A 696 -8.43 -13.39 21.63
C ILE A 696 -7.84 -13.02 22.99
N ALA A 697 -8.30 -13.59 24.09
CA ALA A 697 -7.75 -13.36 25.43
C ALA A 697 -6.27 -13.78 25.53
N GLU A 698 -5.90 -14.95 25.00
CA GLU A 698 -4.50 -15.38 24.90
C GLU A 698 -3.65 -14.35 24.12
N THR A 699 -4.20 -13.83 23.02
CA THR A 699 -3.50 -12.80 22.22
C THR A 699 -3.37 -11.48 22.98
N ILE A 700 -4.38 -11.10 23.79
CA ILE A 700 -4.33 -9.92 24.66
C ILE A 700 -3.26 -10.11 25.75
N ALA A 701 -3.11 -11.30 26.32
CA ALA A 701 -2.06 -11.62 27.28
C ALA A 701 -0.65 -11.50 26.66
N LEU A 702 -0.47 -12.00 25.41
CA LEU A 702 0.77 -11.81 24.65
C LEU A 702 1.06 -10.34 24.37
N LEU A 703 0.03 -9.56 24.04
CA LEU A 703 0.14 -8.11 23.81
C LEU A 703 0.59 -7.40 25.11
N ALA A 704 0.01 -7.73 26.26
CA ALA A 704 0.39 -7.19 27.55
C ALA A 704 1.86 -7.49 27.90
N ASN A 705 2.31 -8.73 27.66
CA ASN A 705 3.70 -9.13 27.87
C ASN A 705 4.67 -8.41 26.93
N ALA A 706 4.30 -8.16 25.67
CA ALA A 706 5.13 -7.41 24.72
C ALA A 706 5.36 -5.96 25.16
N VAL A 707 4.35 -5.35 25.76
CA VAL A 707 4.41 -3.96 26.28
C VAL A 707 5.26 -3.88 27.55
N THR A 708 5.12 -4.81 28.50
CA THR A 708 5.90 -4.84 29.74
C THR A 708 7.40 -5.08 29.49
N ALA A 709 7.73 -5.91 28.51
CA ALA A 709 9.12 -6.15 28.09
C ALA A 709 9.81 -4.89 27.53
N ASP A 710 9.07 -3.94 26.97
CA ASP A 710 9.60 -2.66 26.48
C ASP A 710 9.79 -1.65 27.63
N GLY A 711 8.88 -1.62 28.59
CA GLY A 711 8.97 -0.75 29.78
C GLY A 711 10.22 -1.03 30.64
N SER A 712 10.59 -2.30 30.78
CA SER A 712 11.77 -2.71 31.56
C SER A 712 13.12 -2.38 30.90
N ARG A 713 13.15 -2.17 29.57
CA ARG A 713 14.35 -1.80 28.81
C ARG A 713 14.55 -0.29 28.63
N GLY A 714 13.53 0.51 28.93
CA GLY A 714 13.56 1.97 28.80
C GLY A 714 14.16 2.73 30.03
N ILE A 715 14.51 2.02 31.11
CA ILE A 715 15.03 2.59 32.36
C ILE A 715 16.57 2.46 32.50
N ARG A 716 17.27 2.11 31.42
CA ARG A 716 18.75 2.13 31.43
C ARG A 716 19.32 3.00 30.32
#